data_2281a01097c2c09e571b3240e72a7992
#
_entry.id   2281a01097c2c09e571b3240e72a7992
#
_cell.length_a   1.000
_cell.length_b   1.000
_cell.length_c   1.000
_cell.angle_alpha   90.00
_cell.angle_beta   90.00
_cell.angle_gamma   90.00
#
_symmetry.space_group_name_H-M   'P 1'
#
loop_
_entity.id
_entity.type
_entity.pdbx_description
1 polymer ?
#
loop_
_entity_poly.entity_id
_entity_poly.type
_entity_poly.pdbx_seq_one_letter_code
_entity_poly.pdbx_strand_id
1 'polypeptide(L)'
;MKSKIIILFAAVMLCGMNLFGKNHIVWDAPLNGYGLQMGPTTGVKITKVEIFPDSTLLHLHVDYPHNNWIKLGSNIYLHTDEGDYKLKGATVINPDERFWMPANDMVDFTMTFEPLPATVKSFDFIEPGGWMIKNVRSKDFRPEGIADTYWRDDSTGDWMIGFGKNQAIYDCKIWDITDMSEKKGGYSMTLTCGSESLPVKVGKFKNDVRKITIGAGKPVECSFISDKFLPDYPRPDSTLRFKDTGYQEGDSVTIVGWWKDMPESAWQKGDGIKMTFTNILKDEVEPYSCVMDSMGRFEIKIPLLNTSDAFIDWGRAFIRSVFEPGETYFILCDFATGQKMIMGKDVRFQNEYLAHEPLWNPQLIEDYNKRDLGEAEAMALLAKADSVRQSYLEILDRWIVEHPTLSQRYRNYMRVFYNMSTGRDLMQARFSMYKHHLPEKYLDYVNKELWQSAMKPYTLHAGHLSTFMRDFLDQPKPQNFNMADMIINSIGRDIKLLCSLQKDGKVNLSDSDRVVLKEMAAKIAVYKDSVDAHPTFDDNLMKEMFDAQFSQSFISRYNGIIDSNLSVLNPFLSLSGFREVTAIADSLISDRTLRDIQLAREFYSCMKNSNTALSDDELAYFDSEVALPAARNLIHGKHDGYVALKNRDISAEKSLTAAKDVSEMSDGEQIMREIVAPYKGKIILVDVWGSWCGPCREALSHFEEHKEHLKPYDIVFIYLANGSPKEAWENVIKSYNLLGDNVVHYNLPDEQQRAVEQFLKVSGYPTYRLIDKEGNLLDVNADVRNLEALENVLKQL
;
A
#
# COMPACT_ATOMS: atom_id res chain seq x y z
N MET A 1 -8.50 -61.21 21.17
CA MET A 1 -7.23 -60.81 20.54
C MET A 1 -6.98 -59.28 20.52
N LYS A 2 -8.00 -58.41 20.72
CA LYS A 2 -7.78 -56.93 20.76
C LYS A 2 -7.23 -56.38 22.07
N SER A 3 -7.40 -57.06 23.21
CA SER A 3 -6.90 -56.60 24.53
C SER A 3 -5.40 -56.87 24.81
N LYS A 4 -4.75 -57.79 24.09
CA LYS A 4 -3.33 -58.10 24.30
C LYS A 4 -2.36 -57.21 23.50
N ILE A 5 -2.88 -56.56 22.44
CA ILE A 5 -2.07 -55.62 21.62
C ILE A 5 -1.94 -54.28 22.31
N ILE A 6 -2.95 -53.80 23.02
CA ILE A 6 -2.92 -52.52 23.76
C ILE A 6 -1.95 -52.58 24.96
N ILE A 7 -1.83 -53.72 25.61
CA ILE A 7 -0.88 -53.88 26.73
C ILE A 7 0.59 -53.98 26.26
N LEU A 8 0.82 -54.49 25.05
CA LEU A 8 2.16 -54.52 24.48
C LEU A 8 2.65 -53.14 24.03
N PHE A 9 1.76 -52.27 23.51
CA PHE A 9 2.10 -50.87 23.17
C PHE A 9 2.33 -50.00 24.42
N ALA A 10 1.55 -50.18 25.49
CA ALA A 10 1.76 -49.48 26.75
C ALA A 10 3.04 -49.95 27.48
N ALA A 11 3.41 -51.22 27.36
CA ALA A 11 4.65 -51.76 27.94
C ALA A 11 5.90 -51.31 27.19
N VAL A 12 5.84 -51.10 25.87
CA VAL A 12 6.93 -50.53 25.05
C VAL A 12 7.10 -49.05 25.33
N MET A 13 6.02 -48.29 25.57
CA MET A 13 6.10 -46.89 25.99
C MET A 13 6.65 -46.74 27.43
N LEU A 14 6.30 -47.66 28.36
CA LEU A 14 6.79 -47.58 29.75
C LEU A 14 8.21 -48.15 29.92
N CYS A 15 8.68 -49.04 29.06
CA CYS A 15 10.08 -49.47 29.04
C CYS A 15 11.02 -48.47 28.31
N GLY A 16 10.50 -47.65 27.40
CA GLY A 16 11.26 -46.57 26.74
C GLY A 16 11.57 -45.37 27.65
N MET A 17 10.79 -45.20 28.75
CA MET A 17 10.95 -44.03 29.64
C MET A 17 12.05 -44.19 30.71
N ASN A 18 12.71 -45.34 30.83
CA ASN A 18 13.75 -45.61 31.86
C ASN A 18 15.15 -45.92 31.31
N LEU A 19 15.38 -45.77 30.01
CA LEU A 19 16.71 -46.02 29.38
C LEU A 19 17.44 -44.75 28.90
N PHE A 20 16.81 -43.58 29.03
CA PHE A 20 17.49 -42.31 28.69
C PHE A 20 18.20 -41.76 29.94
N GLY A 21 19.41 -42.22 30.14
CA GLY A 21 20.28 -41.70 31.18
C GLY A 21 20.71 -40.23 30.87
N LYS A 22 20.88 -39.49 31.93
CA LYS A 22 21.53 -38.21 32.31
C LYS A 22 22.05 -37.20 31.29
N ASN A 23 21.92 -37.37 29.93
CA ASN A 23 22.47 -36.51 28.91
C ASN A 23 21.47 -36.14 27.76
N HIS A 24 20.19 -36.13 28.04
CA HIS A 24 19.15 -35.66 27.10
C HIS A 24 18.87 -34.19 27.38
N ILE A 25 19.14 -33.34 26.38
CA ILE A 25 18.90 -31.88 26.43
C ILE A 25 17.68 -31.56 25.57
N VAL A 26 16.77 -30.77 26.15
CA VAL A 26 15.53 -30.35 25.46
C VAL A 26 15.47 -28.83 25.46
N TRP A 27 15.24 -28.27 24.29
CA TRP A 27 14.87 -26.87 24.12
C TRP A 27 13.41 -26.79 23.68
N ASP A 28 12.52 -26.46 24.58
CA ASP A 28 11.11 -26.24 24.28
C ASP A 28 10.93 -24.81 23.78
N ALA A 29 10.22 -24.64 22.64
CA ALA A 29 10.01 -23.35 21.98
C ALA A 29 11.33 -22.56 21.85
N PRO A 30 12.33 -23.11 21.10
CA PRO A 30 13.61 -22.45 20.94
C PRO A 30 13.46 -21.11 20.26
N LEU A 31 14.33 -20.16 20.63
CA LEU A 31 14.46 -18.87 19.96
C LEU A 31 15.32 -19.03 18.70
N ASN A 32 15.09 -18.17 17.72
CA ASN A 32 15.94 -18.13 16.54
C ASN A 32 16.12 -16.68 16.07
N GLY A 33 17.16 -16.46 15.28
CA GLY A 33 17.32 -15.25 14.48
C GLY A 33 16.36 -15.25 13.30
N TYR A 34 16.60 -14.39 12.36
CA TYR A 34 15.78 -14.29 11.15
C TYR A 34 15.83 -15.59 10.34
N GLY A 35 14.65 -16.07 9.94
CA GLY A 35 14.53 -17.17 8.98
C GLY A 35 14.33 -16.60 7.58
N LEU A 36 15.25 -16.94 6.65
CA LEU A 36 15.03 -16.70 5.21
C LEU A 36 14.18 -17.82 4.64
N GLN A 37 13.02 -17.46 4.14
CA GLN A 37 12.15 -18.36 3.40
C GLN A 37 12.11 -17.93 1.95
N MET A 38 12.23 -18.88 1.05
CA MET A 38 12.03 -18.65 -0.38
C MET A 38 10.54 -18.65 -0.69
N GLY A 39 9.85 -17.53 -0.42
CA GLY A 39 8.43 -17.33 -0.71
C GLY A 39 7.69 -16.53 0.37
N PRO A 40 6.66 -15.77 0.00
CA PRO A 40 6.05 -14.77 0.88
C PRO A 40 5.13 -15.31 1.99
N THR A 41 4.88 -16.62 2.10
CA THR A 41 3.79 -17.13 2.94
C THR A 41 4.11 -18.40 3.74
N THR A 42 5.34 -18.90 3.77
CA THR A 42 5.65 -20.14 4.49
C THR A 42 6.06 -19.86 5.94
N GLY A 43 5.16 -20.10 6.87
CA GLY A 43 5.45 -20.04 8.30
C GLY A 43 6.15 -21.32 8.78
N VAL A 44 7.49 -21.42 8.71
CA VAL A 44 8.24 -22.53 9.29
C VAL A 44 8.69 -22.17 10.70
N LYS A 45 8.35 -22.99 11.67
CA LYS A 45 8.74 -22.81 13.06
C LYS A 45 9.40 -24.08 13.60
N ILE A 46 10.55 -23.97 14.26
CA ILE A 46 11.11 -25.03 15.09
C ILE A 46 10.40 -24.93 16.45
N THR A 47 9.59 -25.93 16.76
CA THR A 47 8.77 -25.95 17.99
C THR A 47 9.52 -26.59 19.16
N LYS A 48 10.48 -27.51 18.87
CA LYS A 48 11.27 -28.20 19.89
C LYS A 48 12.58 -28.72 19.31
N VAL A 49 13.63 -28.70 20.09
CA VAL A 49 14.92 -29.37 19.80
C VAL A 49 15.21 -30.36 20.90
N GLU A 50 15.59 -31.59 20.52
CA GLU A 50 15.99 -32.64 21.45
C GLU A 50 17.36 -33.18 21.04
N ILE A 51 18.33 -33.05 21.94
CA ILE A 51 19.72 -33.47 21.71
C ILE A 51 20.00 -34.72 22.51
N PHE A 52 20.24 -35.79 21.80
CA PHE A 52 20.61 -37.09 22.32
C PHE A 52 22.08 -37.40 22.04
N PRO A 53 22.71 -38.37 22.72
CA PRO A 53 24.10 -38.75 22.46
C PRO A 53 24.36 -39.30 21.04
N ASP A 54 23.35 -39.77 20.33
CA ASP A 54 23.42 -40.41 19.00
C ASP A 54 22.68 -39.68 17.90
N SER A 55 21.86 -38.71 18.25
CA SER A 55 21.03 -37.96 17.30
C SER A 55 20.58 -36.60 17.86
N THR A 56 20.16 -35.71 16.95
CA THR A 56 19.43 -34.49 17.29
C THR A 56 18.11 -34.49 16.55
N LEU A 57 17.01 -34.25 17.26
CA LEU A 57 15.66 -34.15 16.68
C LEU A 57 15.21 -32.69 16.66
N LEU A 58 14.76 -32.23 15.53
CA LEU A 58 14.07 -30.97 15.35
C LEU A 58 12.60 -31.22 15.04
N HIS A 59 11.72 -30.69 15.87
CA HIS A 59 10.27 -30.70 15.63
C HIS A 59 9.91 -29.39 14.96
N LEU A 60 9.27 -29.50 13.79
CA LEU A 60 8.91 -28.35 12.97
C LEU A 60 7.39 -28.31 12.77
N HIS A 61 6.90 -27.10 12.71
CA HIS A 61 5.54 -26.76 12.31
C HIS A 61 5.58 -25.88 11.07
N VAL A 62 4.76 -26.18 10.07
CA VAL A 62 4.66 -25.39 8.84
C VAL A 62 3.21 -25.04 8.59
N ASP A 63 2.94 -23.74 8.47
CA ASP A 63 1.70 -23.17 7.98
C ASP A 63 1.88 -22.77 6.51
N TYR A 64 1.16 -23.44 5.59
CA TYR A 64 1.20 -23.12 4.17
C TYR A 64 -0.11 -23.53 3.49
N PRO A 65 -0.68 -22.72 2.59
CA PRO A 65 -1.99 -22.99 2.00
C PRO A 65 -2.06 -24.36 1.30
N HIS A 66 -3.18 -25.07 1.48
CA HIS A 66 -3.48 -26.29 0.74
C HIS A 66 -3.44 -26.05 -0.78
N ASN A 67 -3.35 -27.10 -1.57
CA ASN A 67 -3.09 -27.06 -3.01
C ASN A 67 -1.68 -26.55 -3.41
N ASN A 68 -0.83 -26.24 -2.46
CA ASN A 68 0.60 -26.01 -2.64
C ASN A 68 1.40 -27.21 -2.09
N TRP A 69 2.69 -27.21 -2.38
CA TRP A 69 3.61 -28.24 -1.91
C TRP A 69 4.85 -27.63 -1.30
N ILE A 70 5.45 -28.35 -0.36
CA ILE A 70 6.76 -28.05 0.18
C ILE A 70 7.71 -29.20 -0.15
N LYS A 71 9.02 -28.92 -0.16
CA LYS A 71 10.06 -29.91 -0.40
C LYS A 71 11.22 -29.64 0.54
N LEU A 72 11.75 -30.68 1.17
CA LEU A 72 12.96 -30.62 1.99
C LEU A 72 14.11 -31.25 1.20
N GLY A 73 15.25 -30.59 1.14
CA GLY A 73 16.45 -31.16 0.55
C GLY A 73 17.10 -32.19 1.47
N SER A 74 17.63 -33.28 0.91
CA SER A 74 18.42 -34.26 1.66
C SER A 74 19.79 -33.73 2.11
N ASN A 75 20.21 -32.57 1.56
CA ASN A 75 21.46 -31.88 1.87
C ASN A 75 21.37 -30.84 2.98
N ILE A 76 20.26 -30.83 3.72
CA ILE A 76 20.06 -29.98 4.91
C ILE A 76 21.06 -30.37 6.01
N TYR A 77 21.57 -29.38 6.73
CA TYR A 77 22.45 -29.56 7.86
C TYR A 77 22.26 -28.51 8.94
N LEU A 78 22.72 -28.82 10.15
CA LEU A 78 22.84 -27.87 11.24
C LEU A 78 24.29 -27.38 11.29
N HIS A 79 24.50 -26.07 11.25
CA HIS A 79 25.81 -25.45 11.31
C HIS A 79 26.09 -24.90 12.71
N THR A 80 27.28 -25.19 13.24
CA THR A 80 27.78 -24.62 14.50
C THR A 80 29.25 -24.21 14.33
N ASP A 81 29.81 -23.49 15.29
CA ASP A 81 31.24 -23.17 15.30
C ASP A 81 32.14 -24.41 15.34
N GLU A 82 31.61 -25.56 15.74
CA GLU A 82 32.37 -26.83 15.82
C GLU A 82 32.27 -27.69 14.54
N GLY A 83 31.33 -27.36 13.64
CA GLY A 83 31.13 -28.05 12.36
C GLY A 83 29.71 -28.21 11.91
N ASP A 84 29.49 -29.00 10.87
CA ASP A 84 28.21 -29.25 10.22
C ASP A 84 27.67 -30.64 10.59
N TYR A 85 26.40 -30.73 10.94
CA TYR A 85 25.68 -31.93 11.37
C TYR A 85 24.59 -32.26 10.36
N LYS A 86 24.73 -33.35 9.63
CA LYS A 86 23.91 -33.69 8.47
C LYS A 86 22.56 -34.26 8.85
N LEU A 87 21.57 -34.03 7.97
CA LEU A 87 20.28 -34.70 8.03
C LEU A 87 20.44 -36.21 7.85
N LYS A 88 19.79 -37.00 8.74
CA LYS A 88 19.69 -38.47 8.66
C LYS A 88 18.34 -38.91 8.10
N GLY A 89 17.28 -38.13 8.29
CA GLY A 89 15.95 -38.44 7.81
C GLY A 89 14.89 -37.52 8.40
N ALA A 90 13.67 -37.65 7.93
CA ALA A 90 12.52 -36.92 8.43
C ALA A 90 11.29 -37.85 8.51
N THR A 91 10.33 -37.50 9.39
CA THR A 91 9.02 -38.12 9.44
C THR A 91 8.01 -37.35 8.62
N VAL A 92 6.96 -37.95 8.14
CA VAL A 92 5.84 -37.35 7.39
C VAL A 92 6.30 -36.84 6.01
N ILE A 93 7.39 -36.07 5.91
CA ILE A 93 7.92 -35.50 4.67
C ILE A 93 9.19 -36.25 4.30
N ASN A 94 9.19 -36.91 3.15
CA ASN A 94 10.40 -37.54 2.61
C ASN A 94 11.33 -36.48 2.00
N PRO A 95 12.63 -36.47 2.35
CA PRO A 95 13.58 -35.57 1.69
C PRO A 95 13.60 -35.79 0.17
N ASP A 96 13.78 -34.68 -0.58
CA ASP A 96 13.79 -34.59 -2.04
C ASP A 96 12.47 -34.88 -2.77
N GLU A 97 11.38 -35.22 -2.04
CA GLU A 97 10.05 -35.43 -2.58
C GLU A 97 9.14 -34.20 -2.32
N ARG A 98 8.16 -33.99 -3.20
CA ARG A 98 7.12 -32.98 -2.98
C ARG A 98 6.10 -33.49 -1.99
N PHE A 99 5.89 -32.75 -0.91
CA PHE A 99 4.82 -33.00 0.05
C PHE A 99 3.70 -31.97 -0.19
N TRP A 100 2.52 -32.46 -0.56
CA TRP A 100 1.35 -31.60 -0.77
C TRP A 100 0.70 -31.27 0.56
N MET A 101 0.47 -29.96 0.78
CA MET A 101 -0.13 -29.49 2.01
C MET A 101 -1.56 -30.04 2.20
N PRO A 102 -1.91 -30.48 3.42
CA PRO A 102 -3.24 -30.96 3.73
C PRO A 102 -4.26 -29.83 3.78
N ALA A 103 -5.55 -30.18 3.77
CA ALA A 103 -6.68 -29.25 3.70
C ALA A 103 -6.80 -28.28 4.90
N ASN A 104 -6.09 -28.54 6.00
CA ASN A 104 -6.02 -27.66 7.17
C ASN A 104 -4.83 -26.67 7.13
N ASP A 105 -4.14 -26.59 6.00
CA ASP A 105 -3.02 -25.65 5.76
C ASP A 105 -1.81 -25.83 6.70
N MET A 106 -1.73 -26.91 7.47
CA MET A 106 -0.71 -27.10 8.49
C MET A 106 -0.10 -28.50 8.43
N VAL A 107 1.19 -28.61 8.76
CA VAL A 107 1.85 -29.91 8.95
C VAL A 107 2.91 -29.83 10.05
N ASP A 108 2.89 -30.85 10.92
CA ASP A 108 3.92 -31.09 11.93
C ASP A 108 4.78 -32.28 11.50
N PHE A 109 6.09 -32.14 11.57
CA PHE A 109 7.04 -33.21 11.24
C PHE A 109 8.33 -33.08 12.06
N THR A 110 9.10 -34.17 12.11
CA THR A 110 10.36 -34.24 12.85
C THR A 110 11.49 -34.57 11.88
N MET A 111 12.58 -33.83 11.99
CA MET A 111 13.85 -34.09 11.27
C MET A 111 14.87 -34.64 12.26
N THR A 112 15.62 -35.66 11.83
CA THR A 112 16.69 -36.30 12.60
C THR A 112 18.02 -35.95 11.98
N PHE A 113 18.92 -35.43 12.80
CA PHE A 113 20.29 -35.05 12.41
C PHE A 113 21.34 -35.86 13.15
N GLU A 114 22.60 -35.73 12.72
CA GLU A 114 23.77 -36.14 13.52
C GLU A 114 23.73 -35.47 14.89
N PRO A 115 24.32 -36.11 15.93
CA PRO A 115 24.21 -35.59 17.27
C PRO A 115 25.00 -34.29 17.46
N LEU A 116 24.32 -33.23 17.89
CA LEU A 116 24.96 -32.01 18.34
C LEU A 116 25.69 -32.22 19.65
N PRO A 117 26.85 -31.55 19.89
CA PRO A 117 27.51 -31.56 21.18
C PRO A 117 26.58 -31.09 22.30
N ALA A 118 26.66 -31.72 23.48
CA ALA A 118 25.90 -31.29 24.66
C ALA A 118 26.25 -29.88 25.13
N THR A 119 27.37 -29.33 24.65
CA THR A 119 27.86 -27.97 24.94
C THR A 119 27.32 -26.94 23.98
N VAL A 120 26.62 -27.35 22.91
CA VAL A 120 26.11 -26.42 21.90
C VAL A 120 25.16 -25.40 22.53
N LYS A 121 25.36 -24.12 22.18
CA LYS A 121 24.53 -23.00 22.65
C LYS A 121 23.55 -22.52 21.60
N SER A 122 23.94 -22.63 20.32
CA SER A 122 23.12 -22.27 19.17
C SER A 122 23.60 -23.02 17.94
N PHE A 123 22.75 -23.09 16.92
CA PHE A 123 23.08 -23.59 15.59
C PHE A 123 22.27 -22.85 14.54
N ASP A 124 22.74 -22.89 13.31
CA ASP A 124 21.97 -22.48 12.14
C ASP A 124 21.38 -23.70 11.45
N PHE A 125 20.11 -23.65 11.09
CA PHE A 125 19.48 -24.62 10.19
C PHE A 125 19.66 -24.12 8.75
N ILE A 126 20.30 -24.91 7.90
CA ILE A 126 20.65 -24.51 6.54
C ILE A 126 20.21 -25.56 5.54
N GLU A 127 19.35 -25.15 4.61
CA GLU A 127 19.07 -25.85 3.36
C GLU A 127 19.74 -25.08 2.22
N PRO A 128 20.77 -25.64 1.56
CA PRO A 128 21.42 -24.94 0.46
C PRO A 128 20.44 -24.62 -0.68
N GLY A 129 20.25 -23.33 -0.95
CA GLY A 129 19.28 -22.84 -1.94
C GLY A 129 17.81 -22.87 -1.51
N GLY A 130 17.54 -23.19 -0.25
CA GLY A 130 16.21 -23.29 0.34
C GLY A 130 16.09 -22.53 1.67
N TRP A 131 15.54 -23.18 2.67
CA TRP A 131 15.28 -22.58 3.98
C TRP A 131 16.55 -22.35 4.79
N MET A 132 16.59 -21.20 5.46
CA MET A 132 17.66 -20.85 6.38
C MET A 132 17.04 -20.27 7.66
N ILE A 133 17.35 -20.88 8.82
CA ILE A 133 16.95 -20.37 10.13
C ILE A 133 18.22 -20.16 10.96
N LYS A 134 18.51 -18.90 11.25
CA LYS A 134 19.76 -18.53 11.93
C LYS A 134 19.61 -18.56 13.45
N ASN A 135 20.72 -18.87 14.13
CA ASN A 135 20.90 -18.75 15.57
C ASN A 135 19.77 -19.38 16.38
N VAL A 136 19.44 -20.64 16.08
CA VAL A 136 18.49 -21.44 16.87
C VAL A 136 19.12 -21.74 18.24
N ARG A 137 18.47 -21.34 19.33
CA ARG A 137 19.03 -21.43 20.70
C ARG A 137 17.94 -21.70 21.73
N SER A 138 18.33 -22.21 22.87
CA SER A 138 17.40 -22.34 24.01
C SER A 138 16.88 -20.95 24.44
N LYS A 139 15.61 -20.87 24.85
CA LYS A 139 15.06 -19.68 25.50
C LYS A 139 15.78 -19.28 26.81
N ASP A 140 16.48 -20.24 27.44
CA ASP A 140 17.27 -20.01 28.63
C ASP A 140 18.72 -19.57 28.32
N PHE A 141 19.03 -19.37 27.04
CA PHE A 141 20.33 -18.86 26.62
C PHE A 141 20.61 -17.49 27.25
N ARG A 142 21.81 -17.36 27.80
CA ARG A 142 22.31 -16.08 28.31
C ARG A 142 23.70 -15.80 27.74
N PRO A 143 23.92 -14.55 27.27
CA PRO A 143 25.22 -14.16 26.71
C PRO A 143 26.30 -14.15 27.81
N GLU A 144 27.50 -14.54 27.46
CA GLU A 144 28.66 -14.50 28.37
C GLU A 144 29.15 -13.08 28.59
N GLY A 145 29.05 -12.22 27.56
CA GLY A 145 29.55 -10.85 27.55
C GLY A 145 28.43 -9.80 27.55
N ILE A 146 28.77 -8.65 27.00
CA ILE A 146 27.83 -7.55 26.78
C ILE A 146 27.52 -7.31 25.30
N ALA A 147 28.35 -7.81 24.41
CA ALA A 147 28.15 -7.66 22.97
C ALA A 147 26.87 -8.39 22.51
N ASP A 148 26.20 -7.80 21.54
CA ASP A 148 24.93 -8.26 20.97
C ASP A 148 23.84 -8.51 22.01
N THR A 149 23.74 -7.57 22.98
CA THR A 149 22.73 -7.59 24.06
C THR A 149 21.89 -6.32 24.07
N TYR A 150 20.63 -6.48 24.44
CA TYR A 150 19.65 -5.41 24.55
C TYR A 150 19.07 -5.36 25.95
N TRP A 151 18.87 -4.13 26.47
CA TRP A 151 18.53 -3.90 27.87
C TRP A 151 17.32 -2.99 28.01
N ARG A 152 16.34 -3.43 28.77
CA ARG A 152 15.10 -2.72 29.08
C ARG A 152 15.18 -2.07 30.44
N ASP A 153 14.79 -0.82 30.58
CA ASP A 153 14.59 -0.14 31.87
C ASP A 153 13.41 -0.80 32.59
N ASP A 154 13.67 -1.36 33.78
CA ASP A 154 12.66 -2.07 34.56
C ASP A 154 11.60 -1.14 35.16
N SER A 155 11.85 0.15 35.23
CA SER A 155 10.90 1.13 35.74
C SER A 155 9.87 1.61 34.70
N THR A 156 10.29 1.73 33.46
CA THR A 156 9.46 2.17 32.36
C THR A 156 8.97 1.03 31.47
N GLY A 157 9.78 0.00 31.31
CA GLY A 157 9.55 -1.08 30.37
C GLY A 157 10.09 -0.83 28.96
N ASP A 158 10.70 0.33 28.72
CA ASP A 158 11.21 0.69 27.40
C ASP A 158 12.60 0.09 27.14
N TRP A 159 12.88 -0.18 25.90
CA TRP A 159 14.22 -0.50 25.46
C TRP A 159 15.14 0.71 25.66
N MET A 160 16.07 0.58 26.60
CA MET A 160 16.94 1.68 27.02
C MET A 160 18.22 1.77 26.20
N ILE A 161 18.91 0.63 25.98
CA ILE A 161 20.20 0.58 25.29
C ILE A 161 20.44 -0.79 24.68
N GLY A 162 21.15 -0.81 23.54
CA GLY A 162 21.69 -2.01 22.93
C GLY A 162 23.20 -1.92 22.80
N PHE A 163 23.92 -3.03 23.04
CA PHE A 163 25.36 -3.12 22.82
C PHE A 163 25.65 -4.13 21.71
N GLY A 164 26.32 -3.72 20.66
CA GLY A 164 26.97 -4.58 19.69
C GLY A 164 28.43 -4.82 20.06
N LYS A 165 29.23 -5.30 19.11
CA LYS A 165 30.67 -5.55 19.34
C LYS A 165 31.46 -4.25 19.56
N ASN A 166 31.29 -3.27 18.70
CA ASN A 166 32.00 -1.99 18.68
C ASN A 166 31.07 -0.78 18.69
N GLN A 167 29.75 -1.00 18.71
CA GLN A 167 28.72 0.05 18.62
C GLN A 167 27.65 -0.19 19.68
N ALA A 168 26.98 0.90 20.06
CA ALA A 168 25.83 0.84 20.94
C ALA A 168 24.66 1.63 20.30
N ILE A 169 23.44 1.28 20.66
CA ILE A 169 22.22 2.00 20.29
C ILE A 169 21.70 2.66 21.56
N TYR A 170 21.63 3.97 21.56
CA TYR A 170 21.13 4.75 22.68
C TYR A 170 20.58 6.09 22.20
N ASP A 171 19.45 6.52 22.76
CA ASP A 171 18.81 7.81 22.46
C ASP A 171 18.61 8.04 20.96
N CYS A 172 18.05 7.03 20.28
CA CYS A 172 17.79 7.00 18.83
C CYS A 172 19.02 7.20 17.93
N LYS A 173 20.23 6.98 18.45
CA LYS A 173 21.50 7.13 17.75
C LYS A 173 22.33 5.85 17.82
N ILE A 174 23.20 5.68 16.83
CA ILE A 174 24.26 4.67 16.85
C ILE A 174 25.54 5.33 17.33
N TRP A 175 26.11 4.78 18.38
CA TRP A 175 27.31 5.25 19.05
C TRP A 175 28.45 4.29 18.83
N ASP A 176 29.67 4.78 18.62
CA ASP A 176 30.87 3.96 18.66
C ASP A 176 31.30 3.73 20.11
N ILE A 177 31.67 2.48 20.43
CA ILE A 177 32.18 2.11 21.75
C ILE A 177 33.69 2.27 21.76
N THR A 178 34.18 3.15 22.62
CA THR A 178 35.62 3.38 22.84
C THR A 178 35.99 3.10 24.28
N ASP A 179 37.28 2.90 24.55
CA ASP A 179 37.84 2.74 25.89
C ASP A 179 37.13 1.69 26.77
N MET A 180 36.68 0.60 26.13
CA MET A 180 35.99 -0.45 26.87
C MET A 180 36.95 -1.25 27.74
N SER A 181 36.58 -1.39 29.01
CA SER A 181 37.27 -2.22 29.99
C SER A 181 36.30 -3.07 30.78
N GLU A 182 36.68 -4.32 31.03
CA GLU A 182 35.93 -5.23 31.90
C GLU A 182 36.61 -5.40 33.27
N LYS A 183 35.81 -5.37 34.31
CA LYS A 183 36.30 -5.66 35.65
C LYS A 183 35.26 -6.44 36.46
N LYS A 184 35.59 -7.69 36.76
CA LYS A 184 34.73 -8.58 37.59
C LYS A 184 33.31 -8.74 37.04
N GLY A 185 33.16 -8.86 35.70
CA GLY A 185 31.87 -9.00 35.01
C GLY A 185 31.03 -7.72 34.91
N GLY A 186 31.60 -6.56 35.26
CA GLY A 186 31.07 -5.23 34.95
C GLY A 186 31.91 -4.55 33.87
N TYR A 187 31.35 -3.58 33.14
CA TYR A 187 32.00 -2.87 32.05
C TYR A 187 32.04 -1.38 32.31
N SER A 188 33.11 -0.73 31.88
CA SER A 188 33.17 0.73 31.73
C SER A 188 33.60 1.05 30.29
N MET A 189 32.92 1.96 29.66
CA MET A 189 33.17 2.34 28.28
C MET A 189 32.80 3.80 28.04
N THR A 190 33.26 4.34 26.94
CA THR A 190 32.82 5.65 26.43
C THR A 190 32.04 5.41 25.11
N LEU A 191 30.88 6.00 24.99
CA LEU A 191 30.11 6.06 23.75
C LEU A 191 30.39 7.38 23.08
N THR A 192 30.72 7.37 21.78
CA THR A 192 31.00 8.56 20.99
C THR A 192 30.12 8.60 19.73
N CYS A 193 29.53 9.78 19.45
CA CYS A 193 28.74 10.01 18.24
C CYS A 193 29.01 11.45 17.78
N GLY A 194 29.73 11.62 16.67
CA GLY A 194 30.22 12.93 16.23
C GLY A 194 31.05 13.63 17.31
N SER A 195 30.60 14.78 17.78
CA SER A 195 31.26 15.51 18.88
C SER A 195 30.75 15.14 20.27
N GLU A 196 29.72 14.31 20.35
CA GLU A 196 29.13 13.89 21.64
C GLU A 196 29.92 12.73 22.22
N SER A 197 30.07 12.73 23.55
CA SER A 197 30.77 11.66 24.29
C SER A 197 30.06 11.40 25.61
N LEU A 198 29.77 10.13 25.90
CA LEU A 198 29.04 9.68 27.08
C LEU A 198 29.79 8.54 27.78
N PRO A 199 30.22 8.69 29.02
CA PRO A 199 30.73 7.58 29.81
C PRO A 199 29.58 6.64 30.22
N VAL A 200 29.79 5.33 30.07
CA VAL A 200 28.80 4.31 30.43
C VAL A 200 29.44 3.31 31.40
N LYS A 201 28.72 3.03 32.47
CA LYS A 201 29.09 1.99 33.47
C LYS A 201 28.01 0.94 33.50
N VAL A 202 28.38 -0.31 33.30
CA VAL A 202 27.50 -1.46 33.31
C VAL A 202 27.89 -2.38 34.47
N GLY A 203 26.98 -2.59 35.38
CA GLY A 203 27.16 -3.46 36.55
C GLY A 203 27.24 -4.94 36.15
N LYS A 204 27.51 -5.80 37.13
CA LYS A 204 27.53 -7.24 36.93
C LYS A 204 26.16 -7.75 36.51
N PHE A 205 26.17 -8.79 35.67
CA PHE A 205 25.00 -9.54 35.31
C PHE A 205 24.58 -10.48 36.46
N LYS A 206 23.38 -10.31 36.96
CA LYS A 206 22.84 -11.14 38.04
C LYS A 206 21.31 -11.20 37.91
N ASN A 207 20.77 -12.41 37.90
CA ASN A 207 19.32 -12.66 37.78
C ASN A 207 18.69 -11.90 36.59
N ASP A 208 19.34 -11.97 35.44
CA ASP A 208 18.95 -11.32 34.18
C ASP A 208 18.89 -9.78 34.20
N VAL A 209 19.48 -9.15 35.26
CA VAL A 209 19.50 -7.71 35.48
C VAL A 209 20.94 -7.18 35.56
N ARG A 210 21.15 -5.99 35.01
CA ARG A 210 22.35 -5.15 35.21
C ARG A 210 21.93 -3.74 35.66
N LYS A 211 22.77 -3.09 36.47
CA LYS A 211 22.66 -1.66 36.71
C LYS A 211 23.47 -0.93 35.67
N ILE A 212 22.82 -0.08 34.87
CA ILE A 212 23.45 0.69 33.82
C ILE A 212 23.38 2.17 34.14
N THR A 213 24.51 2.86 34.01
CA THR A 213 24.63 4.30 34.24
C THR A 213 25.16 4.95 32.98
N ILE A 214 24.49 5.93 32.43
CA ILE A 214 24.85 6.65 31.22
C ILE A 214 25.09 8.12 31.57
N GLY A 215 26.27 8.64 31.20
CA GLY A 215 26.65 10.01 31.47
C GLY A 215 26.69 10.31 32.98
N ALA A 216 26.12 11.43 33.36
CA ALA A 216 25.93 11.87 34.75
C ALA A 216 24.65 11.35 35.41
N GLY A 217 23.91 10.45 34.72
CA GLY A 217 22.65 9.91 35.21
C GLY A 217 22.78 9.03 36.44
N LYS A 218 21.64 8.64 37.03
CA LYS A 218 21.59 7.65 38.12
C LYS A 218 21.66 6.24 37.54
N PRO A 219 22.17 5.25 38.28
CA PRO A 219 22.11 3.86 37.89
C PRO A 219 20.66 3.39 37.73
N VAL A 220 20.34 2.82 36.56
CA VAL A 220 19.04 2.24 36.24
C VAL A 220 19.16 0.72 36.28
N GLU A 221 18.17 0.05 36.86
CA GLU A 221 18.05 -1.41 36.78
C GLU A 221 17.47 -1.77 35.44
N CYS A 222 18.19 -2.60 34.68
CA CYS A 222 17.85 -2.98 33.32
C CYS A 222 17.84 -4.49 33.20
N SER A 223 16.71 -5.03 32.73
CA SER A 223 16.59 -6.45 32.43
C SER A 223 17.10 -6.75 31.02
N PHE A 224 17.70 -7.93 30.88
CA PHE A 224 18.12 -8.47 29.57
C PHE A 224 16.90 -8.82 28.74
N ILE A 225 16.86 -8.34 27.49
CA ILE A 225 15.84 -8.70 26.51
C ILE A 225 16.29 -9.98 25.84
N SER A 226 15.73 -11.12 26.25
CA SER A 226 16.16 -12.46 25.83
C SER A 226 15.33 -13.02 24.68
N ASP A 227 14.09 -12.60 24.54
CA ASP A 227 13.13 -13.08 23.57
C ASP A 227 12.70 -11.95 22.63
N LYS A 228 11.91 -12.30 21.62
CA LYS A 228 11.18 -11.28 20.86
C LYS A 228 10.57 -10.31 21.83
N PHE A 229 10.79 -9.03 21.58
CA PHE A 229 10.30 -7.99 22.46
C PHE A 229 8.80 -8.21 22.74
N LEU A 230 8.48 -8.70 23.92
CA LEU A 230 7.12 -8.82 24.41
C LEU A 230 6.82 -7.62 25.28
N PRO A 231 5.75 -6.88 25.00
CA PRO A 231 5.47 -5.61 25.66
C PRO A 231 4.77 -5.79 27.02
N ASP A 232 5.31 -6.67 27.88
CA ASP A 232 4.85 -6.71 29.27
C ASP A 232 5.44 -5.55 30.05
N TYR A 233 4.84 -4.41 29.86
CA TYR A 233 5.23 -3.21 30.59
C TYR A 233 4.89 -3.35 32.06
N PRO A 234 5.71 -2.76 32.98
CA PRO A 234 5.53 -2.94 34.42
C PRO A 234 4.24 -2.29 34.98
N ARG A 235 3.64 -1.39 34.21
CA ARG A 235 2.42 -0.65 34.62
C ARG A 235 1.44 -0.51 33.45
N PRO A 236 0.11 -0.52 33.71
CA PRO A 236 -0.86 -0.13 32.70
C PRO A 236 -0.64 1.31 32.23
N ASP A 237 -0.96 1.57 30.96
CA ASP A 237 -1.04 2.92 30.41
C ASP A 237 -2.49 3.24 30.05
N SER A 238 -3.04 4.26 30.68
CA SER A 238 -4.42 4.73 30.49
C SER A 238 -4.56 5.83 29.44
N THR A 239 -3.48 6.21 28.78
CA THR A 239 -3.51 7.21 27.70
C THR A 239 -4.39 6.72 26.56
N LEU A 240 -5.45 7.47 26.26
CA LEU A 240 -6.44 7.10 25.28
C LEU A 240 -6.14 7.62 23.87
N ARG A 241 -5.44 8.74 23.77
CA ARG A 241 -5.28 9.50 22.53
C ARG A 241 -3.83 9.53 22.08
N PHE A 242 -3.66 9.51 20.79
CA PHE A 242 -2.40 9.85 20.14
C PHE A 242 -2.24 11.38 20.11
N LYS A 243 -1.02 11.83 19.86
CA LYS A 243 -0.72 13.24 19.62
C LYS A 243 -1.52 13.71 18.39
N ASP A 244 -2.23 14.80 18.53
CA ASP A 244 -2.98 15.44 17.43
C ASP A 244 -2.46 16.87 17.27
N THR A 245 -1.75 17.13 16.17
CA THR A 245 -1.15 18.44 15.88
C THR A 245 -2.09 19.34 15.10
N GLY A 246 -3.30 18.88 14.79
CA GLY A 246 -4.31 19.66 14.06
C GLY A 246 -4.02 19.77 12.57
N TYR A 247 -3.32 18.80 11.98
CA TYR A 247 -2.97 18.75 10.55
C TYR A 247 -2.12 19.96 10.13
N GLN A 248 -0.95 20.12 10.74
CA GLN A 248 -0.07 21.24 10.43
C GLN A 248 0.96 20.87 9.34
N GLU A 249 1.09 21.72 8.34
CA GLU A 249 2.17 21.64 7.35
C GLU A 249 3.53 21.98 8.00
N GLY A 250 4.59 21.34 7.51
CA GLY A 250 5.95 21.53 7.99
C GLY A 250 6.36 20.65 9.16
N ASP A 251 5.42 19.95 9.78
CA ASP A 251 5.73 18.88 10.74
C ASP A 251 6.41 17.71 10.01
N SER A 252 7.30 17.01 10.73
CA SER A 252 8.04 15.88 10.18
C SER A 252 8.39 14.88 11.26
N VAL A 253 8.64 13.63 10.88
CA VAL A 253 9.24 12.61 11.73
C VAL A 253 10.63 12.26 11.21
N THR A 254 11.56 11.97 12.12
CA THR A 254 12.87 11.41 11.77
C THR A 254 12.87 9.93 12.14
N ILE A 255 13.22 9.08 11.20
CA ILE A 255 13.35 7.64 11.41
C ILE A 255 14.78 7.25 11.12
N VAL A 256 15.45 6.74 12.15
CA VAL A 256 16.77 6.13 12.09
C VAL A 256 16.56 4.63 12.15
N GLY A 257 17.20 3.87 11.29
CA GLY A 257 17.01 2.42 11.26
C GLY A 257 18.32 1.66 11.12
N TRP A 258 18.30 0.44 11.64
CA TRP A 258 19.40 -0.50 11.47
C TRP A 258 18.87 -1.91 11.24
N TRP A 259 19.05 -2.39 10.02
CA TRP A 259 18.86 -3.79 9.63
C TRP A 259 20.18 -4.51 9.91
N LYS A 260 20.42 -4.77 11.21
CA LYS A 260 21.68 -5.29 11.74
C LYS A 260 21.87 -6.75 11.36
N ASP A 261 23.09 -7.11 10.94
CA ASP A 261 23.50 -8.48 10.59
C ASP A 261 22.60 -9.12 9.49
N MET A 262 22.12 -8.28 8.56
CA MET A 262 21.30 -8.74 7.44
C MET A 262 22.14 -9.64 6.51
N PRO A 263 21.66 -10.87 6.19
CA PRO A 263 22.39 -11.78 5.31
C PRO A 263 22.56 -11.19 3.90
N GLU A 264 23.68 -11.43 3.25
CA GLU A 264 23.97 -10.95 1.90
C GLU A 264 22.87 -11.37 0.90
N SER A 265 22.30 -12.57 1.06
CA SER A 265 21.19 -13.07 0.25
C SER A 265 19.88 -12.30 0.42
N ALA A 266 19.74 -11.52 1.48
CA ALA A 266 18.58 -10.64 1.72
C ALA A 266 18.76 -9.26 1.10
N TRP A 267 19.99 -8.87 0.75
CA TRP A 267 20.27 -7.62 0.07
C TRP A 267 19.80 -7.70 -1.39
N GLN A 268 18.91 -6.81 -1.80
CA GLN A 268 18.54 -6.65 -3.20
C GLN A 268 19.29 -5.44 -3.75
N LYS A 269 19.97 -5.59 -4.88
CA LYS A 269 20.67 -4.48 -5.53
C LYS A 269 19.66 -3.42 -5.95
N GLY A 270 19.86 -2.18 -5.43
CA GLY A 270 19.06 -1.03 -5.81
C GLY A 270 17.80 -0.81 -4.96
N ASP A 271 17.42 -1.72 -4.08
CA ASP A 271 16.26 -1.54 -3.22
C ASP A 271 16.68 -0.80 -1.94
N GLY A 272 16.15 0.40 -1.80
CA GLY A 272 16.17 1.16 -0.54
C GLY A 272 15.00 0.76 0.36
N ILE A 273 15.00 1.33 1.56
CA ILE A 273 13.82 1.30 2.42
C ILE A 273 12.75 2.19 1.79
N LYS A 274 11.56 1.64 1.62
CA LYS A 274 10.37 2.40 1.22
C LYS A 274 9.44 2.56 2.41
N MET A 275 9.05 3.79 2.69
CA MET A 275 8.07 4.11 3.70
C MET A 275 6.86 4.76 3.04
N THR A 276 5.68 4.23 3.28
CA THR A 276 4.44 4.75 2.70
C THR A 276 3.51 5.25 3.78
N PHE A 277 2.97 6.43 3.55
CA PHE A 277 1.93 7.06 4.35
C PHE A 277 0.72 7.35 3.46
N THR A 278 -0.48 7.26 3.99
CA THR A 278 -1.67 7.68 3.26
C THR A 278 -1.98 9.13 3.60
N ASN A 279 -1.92 10.00 2.61
CA ASN A 279 -2.36 11.38 2.76
C ASN A 279 -3.89 11.44 2.67
N ILE A 280 -4.54 11.61 3.80
CA ILE A 280 -6.00 11.58 3.90
C ILE A 280 -6.69 12.75 3.16
N LEU A 281 -5.98 13.88 2.98
CA LEU A 281 -6.52 15.06 2.28
C LEU A 281 -6.50 14.90 0.75
N LYS A 282 -5.58 14.07 0.23
CA LYS A 282 -5.40 13.82 -1.21
C LYS A 282 -6.02 12.50 -1.67
N ASP A 283 -6.30 11.58 -0.75
CA ASP A 283 -6.60 10.17 -1.04
C ASP A 283 -5.46 9.48 -1.82
N GLU A 284 -4.25 9.75 -1.42
CA GLU A 284 -3.05 9.26 -2.10
C GLU A 284 -2.10 8.58 -1.12
N VAL A 285 -1.43 7.53 -1.61
CA VAL A 285 -0.30 6.91 -0.91
C VAL A 285 0.96 7.66 -1.29
N GLU A 286 1.66 8.22 -0.31
CA GLU A 286 2.90 8.96 -0.51
C GLU A 286 4.08 8.07 -0.14
N PRO A 287 4.90 7.63 -1.13
CA PRO A 287 6.10 6.86 -0.87
C PRO A 287 7.30 7.77 -0.60
N TYR A 288 8.07 7.40 0.40
CA TYR A 288 9.37 8.00 0.72
C TYR A 288 10.42 6.91 0.70
N SER A 289 11.59 7.17 0.14
CA SER A 289 12.64 6.16 0.01
C SER A 289 13.97 6.70 0.47
N CYS A 290 14.80 5.83 1.06
CA CYS A 290 16.18 6.11 1.37
C CYS A 290 17.04 4.87 1.13
N VAL A 291 18.33 5.09 0.92
CA VAL A 291 19.32 4.03 0.70
C VAL A 291 19.94 3.63 2.04
N MET A 292 20.09 2.33 2.25
CA MET A 292 20.87 1.80 3.37
C MET A 292 22.37 1.84 3.06
N ASP A 293 23.18 2.09 4.09
CA ASP A 293 24.63 1.90 3.98
C ASP A 293 25.00 0.39 3.96
N SER A 294 26.28 0.09 3.76
CA SER A 294 26.81 -1.29 3.70
C SER A 294 26.63 -2.09 5.02
N MET A 295 26.25 -1.43 6.10
CA MET A 295 25.97 -2.05 7.40
C MET A 295 24.45 -2.18 7.68
N GLY A 296 23.57 -1.80 6.72
CA GLY A 296 22.13 -1.84 6.87
C GLY A 296 21.54 -0.67 7.65
N ARG A 297 22.24 0.47 7.77
CA ARG A 297 21.81 1.64 8.50
C ARG A 297 21.24 2.69 7.55
N PHE A 298 20.21 3.40 8.00
CA PHE A 298 19.60 4.49 7.25
C PHE A 298 19.04 5.55 8.18
N GLU A 299 18.85 6.73 7.63
CA GLU A 299 18.13 7.83 8.27
C GLU A 299 17.27 8.52 7.22
N ILE A 300 16.02 8.82 7.57
CA ILE A 300 15.11 9.55 6.71
C ILE A 300 14.25 10.50 7.53
N LYS A 301 14.09 11.72 7.02
CA LYS A 301 13.14 12.71 7.56
C LYS A 301 11.95 12.82 6.63
N ILE A 302 10.76 12.58 7.15
CA ILE A 302 9.52 12.50 6.38
C ILE A 302 8.55 13.55 6.88
N PRO A 303 7.96 14.38 5.98
CA PRO A 303 6.89 15.28 6.37
C PRO A 303 5.67 14.47 6.81
N LEU A 304 5.08 14.85 7.94
CA LEU A 304 3.85 14.27 8.46
C LEU A 304 2.82 15.36 8.71
N LEU A 305 1.64 15.18 8.16
CA LEU A 305 0.52 16.08 8.36
C LEU A 305 -0.04 16.02 9.80
N ASN A 306 0.01 14.83 10.39
CA ASN A 306 -0.41 14.52 11.76
C ASN A 306 0.13 13.14 12.15
N THR A 307 -0.16 12.65 13.36
CA THR A 307 0.15 11.26 13.73
C THR A 307 -0.47 10.29 12.74
N SER A 308 0.35 9.47 12.11
CA SER A 308 -0.05 8.66 10.95
C SER A 308 0.45 7.24 11.03
N ASP A 309 -0.33 6.32 10.47
CA ASP A 309 0.14 4.98 10.16
C ASP A 309 1.21 5.05 9.08
N ALA A 310 2.21 4.20 9.21
CA ALA A 310 3.22 3.97 8.20
C ALA A 310 3.39 2.49 7.88
N PHE A 311 3.69 2.25 6.63
CA PHE A 311 4.10 0.95 6.13
C PHE A 311 5.54 1.05 5.65
N ILE A 312 6.44 0.28 6.29
CA ILE A 312 7.86 0.25 5.97
C ILE A 312 8.14 -1.05 5.24
N ASP A 313 8.53 -0.95 3.99
CA ASP A 313 8.83 -2.07 3.12
C ASP A 313 10.30 -2.04 2.69
N TRP A 314 10.96 -3.19 2.72
CA TRP A 314 12.32 -3.39 2.22
C TRP A 314 12.41 -4.61 1.28
N GLY A 315 11.29 -4.94 0.64
CA GLY A 315 11.17 -5.92 -0.43
C GLY A 315 10.92 -7.36 0.01
N ARG A 316 11.24 -7.76 1.24
CA ARG A 316 11.03 -9.13 1.76
C ARG A 316 10.31 -9.19 3.10
N ALA A 317 10.23 -8.09 3.79
CA ALA A 317 9.49 -7.96 5.03
C ALA A 317 8.99 -6.52 5.15
N PHE A 318 8.00 -6.35 5.98
CA PHE A 318 7.44 -5.04 6.27
C PHE A 318 7.24 -4.85 7.77
N ILE A 319 7.22 -3.60 8.16
CA ILE A 319 6.86 -3.16 9.50
C ILE A 319 5.73 -2.18 9.36
N ARG A 320 4.68 -2.37 10.13
CA ARG A 320 3.62 -1.37 10.33
C ARG A 320 3.83 -0.71 11.67
N SER A 321 3.67 0.59 11.72
CA SER A 321 3.68 1.33 12.96
C SER A 321 2.97 2.68 12.81
N VAL A 322 2.88 3.41 13.91
CA VAL A 322 2.33 4.77 13.99
C VAL A 322 3.43 5.71 14.40
N PHE A 323 3.57 6.82 13.69
CA PHE A 323 4.59 7.83 13.98
C PHE A 323 3.96 9.19 14.27
N GLU A 324 4.51 9.89 15.25
CA GLU A 324 4.04 11.19 15.70
C GLU A 324 4.94 12.31 15.15
N PRO A 325 4.37 13.44 14.70
CA PRO A 325 5.14 14.57 14.22
C PRO A 325 6.05 15.17 15.29
N GLY A 326 7.26 15.57 14.87
CA GLY A 326 8.29 16.19 15.71
C GLY A 326 9.13 15.19 16.50
N GLU A 327 8.85 13.90 16.43
CA GLU A 327 9.57 12.86 17.17
C GLU A 327 10.65 12.21 16.32
N THR A 328 11.63 11.59 16.99
CA THR A 328 12.65 10.74 16.37
C THR A 328 12.49 9.32 16.89
N TYR A 329 12.47 8.37 15.96
CA TYR A 329 12.38 6.95 16.26
C TYR A 329 13.61 6.21 15.74
N PHE A 330 14.09 5.24 16.51
CA PHE A 330 15.08 4.29 16.05
C PHE A 330 14.43 2.91 15.89
N ILE A 331 14.54 2.32 14.70
CA ILE A 331 13.98 0.99 14.39
C ILE A 331 15.13 0.01 14.24
N LEU A 332 15.16 -1.01 15.08
CA LEU A 332 16.08 -2.12 14.99
C LEU A 332 15.39 -3.35 14.39
N CYS A 333 16.01 -3.94 13.37
CA CYS A 333 15.78 -5.32 12.97
C CYS A 333 17.11 -6.07 13.06
N ASP A 334 17.31 -6.84 14.11
CA ASP A 334 18.53 -7.64 14.31
C ASP A 334 18.31 -9.06 13.75
N PHE A 335 18.95 -9.36 12.64
CA PHE A 335 18.79 -10.65 11.95
C PHE A 335 19.52 -11.79 12.69
N ALA A 336 20.55 -11.48 13.46
CA ALA A 336 21.26 -12.49 14.24
C ALA A 336 20.47 -12.95 15.46
N THR A 337 19.73 -12.05 16.10
CA THR A 337 18.97 -12.38 17.31
C THR A 337 17.48 -12.53 17.08
N GLY A 338 16.96 -12.02 15.95
CA GLY A 338 15.53 -11.99 15.63
C GLY A 338 14.77 -10.86 16.32
N GLN A 339 15.47 -9.93 17.00
CA GLN A 339 14.84 -8.81 17.71
C GLN A 339 14.35 -7.76 16.71
N LYS A 340 13.12 -7.30 16.93
CA LYS A 340 12.55 -6.11 16.29
C LYS A 340 12.08 -5.17 17.38
N MET A 341 12.62 -3.97 17.42
CA MET A 341 12.33 -3.02 18.51
C MET A 341 12.34 -1.59 18.00
N ILE A 342 11.56 -0.74 18.64
CA ILE A 342 11.54 0.69 18.39
C ILE A 342 11.96 1.42 19.66
N MET A 343 12.94 2.34 19.51
CA MET A 343 13.37 3.26 20.55
C MET A 343 12.87 4.67 20.21
N GLY A 344 12.56 5.48 21.20
CA GLY A 344 12.10 6.84 21.05
C GLY A 344 11.38 7.33 22.29
N LYS A 345 10.79 8.50 22.17
CA LYS A 345 9.94 9.03 23.23
C LYS A 345 8.54 8.42 23.13
N ASP A 346 8.03 7.87 24.23
CA ASP A 346 6.68 7.28 24.34
C ASP A 346 6.38 6.22 23.24
N VAL A 347 7.32 5.28 23.06
CA VAL A 347 7.27 4.23 22.02
C VAL A 347 6.51 2.96 22.43
N ARG A 348 5.82 3.02 23.56
CA ARG A 348 5.12 1.86 24.09
C ARG A 348 4.12 1.29 23.10
N PHE A 349 3.26 2.13 22.51
CA PHE A 349 2.30 1.69 21.51
C PHE A 349 2.99 1.01 20.32
N GLN A 350 4.07 1.58 19.81
CA GLN A 350 4.79 1.06 18.63
C GLN A 350 5.35 -0.34 18.90
N ASN A 351 5.90 -0.56 20.08
CA ASN A 351 6.42 -1.87 20.48
C ASN A 351 5.30 -2.88 20.77
N GLU A 352 4.19 -2.47 21.39
CA GLU A 352 2.99 -3.30 21.54
C GLU A 352 2.43 -3.72 20.18
N TYR A 353 2.41 -2.81 19.20
CA TYR A 353 1.92 -3.09 17.85
C TYR A 353 2.85 -4.03 17.07
N LEU A 354 4.17 -3.90 17.23
CA LEU A 354 5.14 -4.85 16.65
C LEU A 354 5.00 -6.27 17.21
N ALA A 355 4.67 -6.39 18.49
CA ALA A 355 4.52 -7.70 19.14
C ALA A 355 3.27 -8.45 18.69
N HIS A 356 2.23 -7.71 18.31
CA HIS A 356 0.96 -8.28 17.88
C HIS A 356 0.42 -7.54 16.66
N GLU A 357 0.83 -7.99 15.47
CA GLU A 357 0.32 -7.44 14.22
C GLU A 357 -1.16 -7.83 14.01
N PRO A 358 -1.97 -6.94 13.39
CA PRO A 358 -3.34 -7.24 13.05
C PRO A 358 -3.47 -8.51 12.21
N LEU A 359 -4.41 -9.36 12.56
CA LEU A 359 -4.78 -10.49 11.72
C LEU A 359 -5.50 -9.98 10.47
N TRP A 360 -5.21 -10.62 9.35
CA TRP A 360 -5.78 -10.28 8.06
C TRP A 360 -6.41 -11.51 7.42
N ASN A 361 -7.69 -11.42 7.03
CA ASN A 361 -8.34 -12.48 6.27
C ASN A 361 -8.63 -12.02 4.82
N PRO A 362 -7.83 -12.47 3.84
CA PRO A 362 -8.08 -12.18 2.44
C PRO A 362 -9.34 -12.84 1.86
N GLN A 363 -9.92 -13.83 2.52
CA GLN A 363 -11.07 -14.61 1.99
C GLN A 363 -12.37 -13.80 1.89
N LEU A 364 -12.52 -12.70 2.61
CA LEU A 364 -13.68 -11.81 2.42
C LEU A 364 -13.73 -11.21 1.02
N ILE A 365 -12.56 -10.99 0.38
CA ILE A 365 -12.46 -10.36 -0.94
C ILE A 365 -12.96 -11.29 -2.06
N GLU A 366 -12.81 -12.60 -1.93
CA GLU A 366 -13.23 -13.57 -2.97
C GLU A 366 -14.74 -13.61 -3.18
N ASP A 367 -15.52 -13.33 -2.14
CA ASP A 367 -16.98 -13.32 -2.21
C ASP A 367 -17.56 -12.10 -2.96
N TYR A 368 -16.76 -11.03 -3.14
CA TYR A 368 -17.18 -9.81 -3.88
C TYR A 368 -17.15 -9.97 -5.40
N ASN A 369 -16.54 -11.01 -5.92
CA ASN A 369 -16.44 -11.24 -7.37
C ASN A 369 -17.75 -11.77 -8.00
N LYS A 370 -18.79 -12.01 -7.20
CA LYS A 370 -20.12 -12.37 -7.71
C LYS A 370 -20.79 -11.13 -8.28
N ARG A 371 -21.12 -11.17 -9.56
CA ARG A 371 -21.95 -10.15 -10.21
C ARG A 371 -23.41 -10.34 -9.81
N ASP A 372 -24.09 -9.22 -9.52
CA ASP A 372 -25.51 -9.12 -9.22
C ASP A 372 -25.94 -9.81 -7.90
N LEU A 373 -25.40 -9.29 -6.77
CA LEU A 373 -25.86 -9.69 -5.43
C LEU A 373 -27.29 -9.21 -5.18
N GLY A 374 -28.17 -10.13 -4.75
CA GLY A 374 -29.48 -9.77 -4.21
C GLY A 374 -29.37 -9.30 -2.74
N GLU A 375 -30.45 -8.69 -2.23
CA GLU A 375 -30.51 -8.19 -0.83
C GLU A 375 -30.20 -9.30 0.21
N ALA A 376 -30.72 -10.51 0.00
CA ALA A 376 -30.46 -11.65 0.92
C ALA A 376 -28.98 -12.06 0.92
N GLU A 377 -28.30 -12.01 -0.23
CA GLU A 377 -26.88 -12.32 -0.35
C GLU A 377 -26.04 -11.22 0.28
N ALA A 378 -26.40 -9.95 0.11
CA ALA A 378 -25.74 -8.83 0.77
C ALA A 378 -25.85 -8.96 2.30
N MET A 379 -27.02 -9.31 2.83
CA MET A 379 -27.18 -9.53 4.28
C MET A 379 -26.40 -10.77 4.77
N ALA A 380 -26.28 -11.83 3.98
CA ALA A 380 -25.43 -12.98 4.30
C ALA A 380 -23.96 -12.61 4.33
N LEU A 381 -23.51 -11.77 3.39
CA LEU A 381 -22.14 -11.23 3.37
C LEU A 381 -21.85 -10.39 4.61
N LEU A 382 -22.76 -9.50 5.01
CA LEU A 382 -22.66 -8.73 6.25
C LEU A 382 -22.51 -9.65 7.45
N ALA A 383 -23.37 -10.66 7.59
CA ALA A 383 -23.30 -11.59 8.71
C ALA A 383 -21.96 -12.35 8.75
N LYS A 384 -21.43 -12.77 7.60
CA LYS A 384 -20.12 -13.42 7.48
C LYS A 384 -19.00 -12.48 7.90
N ALA A 385 -18.98 -11.24 7.37
CA ALA A 385 -17.96 -10.25 7.69
C ALA A 385 -17.97 -9.87 9.18
N ASP A 386 -19.16 -9.68 9.76
CA ASP A 386 -19.28 -9.43 11.20
C ASP A 386 -18.79 -10.61 12.03
N SER A 387 -19.13 -11.85 11.66
CA SER A 387 -18.62 -13.05 12.35
C SER A 387 -17.10 -13.12 12.34
N VAL A 388 -16.45 -12.79 11.22
CA VAL A 388 -14.99 -12.74 11.11
C VAL A 388 -14.44 -11.60 11.99
N ARG A 389 -15.04 -10.42 11.93
CA ARG A 389 -14.67 -9.28 12.79
C ARG A 389 -14.75 -9.65 14.28
N GLN A 390 -15.84 -10.28 14.69
CA GLN A 390 -16.03 -10.73 16.08
C GLN A 390 -14.95 -11.74 16.49
N SER A 391 -14.58 -12.68 15.63
CA SER A 391 -13.50 -13.63 15.92
C SER A 391 -12.16 -12.93 16.18
N TYR A 392 -11.85 -11.87 15.42
CA TYR A 392 -10.64 -11.06 15.65
C TYR A 392 -10.71 -10.26 16.95
N LEU A 393 -11.88 -9.72 17.28
CA LEU A 393 -12.08 -9.03 18.57
C LEU A 393 -11.94 -9.98 19.75
N GLU A 394 -12.42 -11.23 19.64
CA GLU A 394 -12.23 -12.26 20.65
C GLU A 394 -10.75 -12.66 20.83
N ILE A 395 -9.99 -12.73 19.73
CA ILE A 395 -8.54 -12.96 19.79
C ILE A 395 -7.85 -11.78 20.47
N LEU A 396 -8.21 -10.55 20.11
CA LEU A 396 -7.71 -9.36 20.76
C LEU A 396 -8.04 -9.34 22.25
N ASP A 397 -9.26 -9.71 22.64
CA ASP A 397 -9.67 -9.73 24.05
C ASP A 397 -8.91 -10.80 24.86
N ARG A 398 -8.64 -11.97 24.28
CA ARG A 398 -7.75 -12.97 24.90
C ARG A 398 -6.33 -12.43 25.06
N TRP A 399 -5.78 -11.81 24.05
CA TRP A 399 -4.48 -11.18 24.10
C TRP A 399 -4.40 -10.10 25.19
N ILE A 400 -5.44 -9.28 25.34
CA ILE A 400 -5.56 -8.29 26.41
C ILE A 400 -5.61 -8.93 27.79
N VAL A 401 -6.23 -10.10 27.95
CA VAL A 401 -6.28 -10.83 29.21
C VAL A 401 -4.91 -11.43 29.56
N GLU A 402 -4.21 -11.96 28.56
CA GLU A 402 -2.86 -12.51 28.70
C GLU A 402 -1.82 -11.41 28.99
N HIS A 403 -2.01 -10.20 28.45
CA HIS A 403 -1.16 -9.03 28.60
C HIS A 403 -1.92 -7.85 29.22
N PRO A 404 -2.24 -7.90 30.52
CA PRO A 404 -3.18 -6.94 31.15
C PRO A 404 -2.63 -5.51 31.21
N THR A 405 -1.32 -5.34 31.04
CA THR A 405 -0.70 -4.01 31.03
C THR A 405 -0.72 -3.33 29.66
N LEU A 406 -1.20 -3.98 28.59
CA LEU A 406 -1.31 -3.35 27.26
C LEU A 406 -1.99 -1.98 27.35
N SER A 407 -1.42 -0.99 26.64
CA SER A 407 -1.89 0.38 26.65
C SER A 407 -3.32 0.53 26.14
N GLN A 408 -4.02 1.52 26.64
CA GLN A 408 -5.37 1.79 26.17
C GLN A 408 -5.38 2.29 24.71
N ARG A 409 -4.30 2.98 24.27
CA ARG A 409 -4.10 3.36 22.86
C ARG A 409 -4.07 2.14 21.94
N TYR A 410 -3.28 1.09 22.32
CA TYR A 410 -3.22 -0.15 21.53
C TYR A 410 -4.59 -0.84 21.44
N ARG A 411 -5.28 -0.99 22.58
CA ARG A 411 -6.60 -1.65 22.61
C ARG A 411 -7.62 -0.93 21.74
N ASN A 412 -7.66 0.40 21.80
CA ASN A 412 -8.58 1.21 21.00
C ASN A 412 -8.21 1.19 19.52
N TYR A 413 -6.92 1.37 19.21
CA TYR A 413 -6.41 1.34 17.84
C TYR A 413 -6.76 0.03 17.13
N MET A 414 -6.52 -1.11 17.78
CA MET A 414 -6.80 -2.43 17.20
C MET A 414 -8.29 -2.66 16.96
N ARG A 415 -9.17 -2.23 17.86
CA ARG A 415 -10.62 -2.31 17.65
C ARG A 415 -11.08 -1.48 16.46
N VAL A 416 -10.59 -0.26 16.38
CA VAL A 416 -10.89 0.65 15.26
C VAL A 416 -10.31 0.09 13.96
N PHE A 417 -9.10 -0.49 13.98
CA PHE A 417 -8.52 -1.14 12.81
C PHE A 417 -9.47 -2.20 12.22
N TYR A 418 -9.97 -3.12 13.05
CA TYR A 418 -10.90 -4.16 12.58
C TYR A 418 -12.22 -3.57 12.09
N ASN A 419 -12.73 -2.52 12.72
CA ASN A 419 -13.95 -1.86 12.28
C ASN A 419 -13.74 -1.15 10.92
N MET A 420 -12.66 -0.40 10.75
CA MET A 420 -12.37 0.31 9.50
C MET A 420 -12.10 -0.64 8.33
N SER A 421 -11.34 -1.73 8.56
CA SER A 421 -11.09 -2.73 7.52
C SER A 421 -12.37 -3.47 7.12
N THR A 422 -13.20 -3.88 8.09
CA THR A 422 -14.50 -4.52 7.81
C THR A 422 -15.45 -3.57 7.09
N GLY A 423 -15.52 -2.30 7.52
CA GLY A 423 -16.37 -1.30 6.87
C GLY A 423 -15.97 -1.03 5.42
N ARG A 424 -14.67 -0.90 5.17
CA ARG A 424 -14.13 -0.81 3.82
C ARG A 424 -14.57 -2.00 2.96
N ASP A 425 -14.38 -3.21 3.46
CA ASP A 425 -14.69 -4.43 2.72
C ASP A 425 -16.20 -4.55 2.47
N LEU A 426 -17.05 -4.29 3.47
CA LEU A 426 -18.50 -4.33 3.31
C LEU A 426 -19.00 -3.32 2.27
N MET A 427 -18.46 -2.11 2.24
CA MET A 427 -18.88 -1.09 1.27
C MET A 427 -18.50 -1.43 -0.17
N GLN A 428 -17.52 -2.30 -0.40
CA GLN A 428 -17.22 -2.82 -1.74
C GLN A 428 -18.36 -3.67 -2.34
N ALA A 429 -19.24 -4.24 -1.52
CA ALA A 429 -20.40 -5.01 -1.98
C ALA A 429 -21.31 -4.20 -2.91
N ARG A 430 -21.36 -2.86 -2.75
CA ARG A 430 -22.15 -1.98 -3.62
C ARG A 430 -21.82 -2.14 -5.12
N PHE A 431 -20.58 -2.46 -5.44
CA PHE A 431 -20.14 -2.66 -6.83
C PHE A 431 -20.63 -3.99 -7.44
N SER A 432 -21.16 -4.88 -6.62
CA SER A 432 -21.76 -6.15 -7.05
C SER A 432 -23.29 -6.14 -7.05
N MET A 433 -23.92 -4.99 -6.72
CA MET A 433 -25.39 -4.84 -6.67
C MET A 433 -25.88 -3.98 -7.83
N TYR A 434 -25.95 -4.56 -9.03
CA TYR A 434 -26.29 -3.80 -10.24
C TYR A 434 -27.75 -3.30 -10.29
N LYS A 435 -28.69 -4.01 -9.64
CA LYS A 435 -30.14 -3.70 -9.69
C LYS A 435 -30.71 -3.23 -8.38
N HIS A 436 -29.96 -3.35 -7.31
CA HIS A 436 -30.44 -3.10 -5.96
C HIS A 436 -29.51 -2.14 -5.24
N HIS A 437 -30.06 -1.36 -4.35
CA HIS A 437 -29.27 -0.62 -3.35
C HIS A 437 -28.92 -1.56 -2.20
N LEU A 438 -27.82 -1.24 -1.49
CA LEU A 438 -27.55 -1.91 -0.23
C LEU A 438 -28.76 -1.75 0.71
N PRO A 439 -29.23 -2.84 1.37
CA PRO A 439 -30.39 -2.75 2.27
C PRO A 439 -30.20 -1.72 3.38
N GLU A 440 -31.26 -1.03 3.79
CA GLU A 440 -31.21 -0.02 4.87
C GLU A 440 -30.60 -0.61 6.16
N LYS A 441 -30.97 -1.84 6.52
CA LYS A 441 -30.38 -2.52 7.69
C LYS A 441 -28.87 -2.78 7.56
N TYR A 442 -28.41 -2.99 6.35
CA TYR A 442 -26.98 -3.13 6.05
C TYR A 442 -26.24 -1.82 6.29
N LEU A 443 -26.75 -0.75 5.72
CA LEU A 443 -26.18 0.59 5.87
C LEU A 443 -26.26 1.10 7.32
N ASP A 444 -27.35 0.80 8.01
CA ASP A 444 -27.53 1.09 9.44
C ASP A 444 -26.44 0.43 10.29
N TYR A 445 -26.16 -0.87 10.04
CA TYR A 445 -25.08 -1.59 10.71
C TYR A 445 -23.72 -0.95 10.42
N VAL A 446 -23.42 -0.73 9.15
CA VAL A 446 -22.14 -0.12 8.72
C VAL A 446 -21.96 1.25 9.38
N ASN A 447 -22.99 2.07 9.42
CA ASN A 447 -22.94 3.37 10.06
C ASN A 447 -22.72 3.27 11.58
N LYS A 448 -23.55 2.52 12.28
CA LYS A 448 -23.58 2.52 13.76
C LYS A 448 -22.39 1.77 14.36
N GLU A 449 -22.05 0.61 13.80
CA GLU A 449 -21.04 -0.28 14.39
C GLU A 449 -19.62 -0.02 13.85
N LEU A 450 -19.50 0.49 12.63
CA LEU A 450 -18.20 0.63 11.98
C LEU A 450 -17.83 2.10 11.76
N TRP A 451 -18.61 2.86 11.01
CA TRP A 451 -18.30 4.24 10.65
C TRP A 451 -18.11 5.17 11.86
N GLN A 452 -19.02 5.10 12.82
CA GLN A 452 -18.95 5.95 14.04
C GLN A 452 -17.75 5.61 14.95
N SER A 453 -17.03 4.52 14.69
CA SER A 453 -15.85 4.15 15.46
C SER A 453 -14.56 4.84 15.00
N ALA A 454 -14.58 5.58 13.87
CA ALA A 454 -13.41 6.28 13.35
C ALA A 454 -12.76 7.18 14.42
N MET A 455 -11.44 7.12 14.55
CA MET A 455 -10.71 7.80 15.63
C MET A 455 -9.83 8.94 15.14
N LYS A 456 -9.66 9.95 15.96
CA LYS A 456 -8.71 11.06 15.72
C LYS A 456 -7.30 10.70 16.16
N PRO A 457 -6.26 11.28 15.48
CA PRO A 457 -6.37 11.98 14.20
C PRO A 457 -6.75 11.05 13.05
N TYR A 458 -7.49 11.51 12.07
CA TYR A 458 -8.00 10.69 10.95
C TYR A 458 -6.93 10.23 9.96
N THR A 459 -5.70 10.56 10.21
CA THR A 459 -4.50 9.98 9.58
C THR A 459 -4.16 8.59 10.13
N LEU A 460 -4.74 8.21 11.28
CA LEU A 460 -4.75 6.84 11.77
C LEU A 460 -5.73 6.00 10.97
N HIS A 461 -5.30 4.78 10.61
CA HIS A 461 -6.05 3.88 9.72
C HIS A 461 -6.37 4.50 8.35
N ALA A 462 -5.62 5.54 7.94
CA ALA A 462 -5.93 6.32 6.75
C ALA A 462 -6.10 5.47 5.49
N GLY A 463 -5.32 4.40 5.33
CA GLY A 463 -5.45 3.48 4.19
C GLY A 463 -6.80 2.75 4.12
N HIS A 464 -7.41 2.42 5.28
CA HIS A 464 -8.75 1.82 5.34
C HIS A 464 -9.84 2.88 5.34
N LEU A 465 -9.67 3.91 6.18
CA LEU A 465 -10.64 4.99 6.34
C LEU A 465 -10.88 5.75 5.03
N SER A 466 -9.84 5.98 4.23
CA SER A 466 -9.93 6.70 2.96
C SER A 466 -10.87 6.00 1.98
N THR A 467 -10.67 4.72 1.74
CA THR A 467 -11.54 3.92 0.86
C THR A 467 -12.94 3.76 1.46
N PHE A 468 -13.01 3.46 2.76
CA PHE A 468 -14.30 3.32 3.44
C PHE A 468 -15.13 4.61 3.37
N MET A 469 -14.51 5.76 3.63
CA MET A 469 -15.16 7.08 3.55
C MET A 469 -15.72 7.36 2.16
N ARG A 470 -14.91 7.17 1.12
CA ARG A 470 -15.36 7.33 -0.27
C ARG A 470 -16.58 6.47 -0.58
N ASP A 471 -16.49 5.17 -0.29
CA ASP A 471 -17.55 4.23 -0.65
C ASP A 471 -18.81 4.39 0.18
N PHE A 472 -18.66 4.82 1.45
CA PHE A 472 -19.79 5.10 2.34
C PHE A 472 -20.54 6.38 1.94
N LEU A 473 -19.82 7.43 1.54
CA LEU A 473 -20.43 8.68 1.12
C LEU A 473 -21.06 8.60 -0.28
N ASP A 474 -20.62 7.66 -1.09
CA ASP A 474 -21.25 7.39 -2.39
C ASP A 474 -22.55 6.59 -2.29
N GLN A 475 -22.89 6.03 -1.11
CA GLN A 475 -24.10 5.21 -0.95
C GLN A 475 -25.42 5.89 -1.35
N PRO A 476 -25.63 7.20 -1.11
CA PRO A 476 -26.87 7.86 -1.50
C PRO A 476 -26.98 8.09 -3.01
N LYS A 477 -25.86 7.98 -3.75
CA LYS A 477 -25.88 8.12 -5.20
C LYS A 477 -26.47 6.85 -5.83
N PRO A 478 -27.22 6.96 -6.94
CA PRO A 478 -27.67 5.78 -7.67
C PRO A 478 -26.47 4.88 -7.99
N GLN A 479 -26.52 3.65 -7.53
CA GLN A 479 -25.37 2.69 -7.64
C GLN A 479 -25.34 1.97 -8.98
N ASN A 480 -26.18 2.37 -9.93
CA ASN A 480 -26.23 1.79 -11.23
C ASN A 480 -25.00 2.27 -12.02
N PHE A 481 -23.95 1.47 -12.00
CA PHE A 481 -22.86 1.54 -12.98
C PHE A 481 -23.30 1.08 -14.36
N ASN A 482 -24.57 1.13 -14.61
CA ASN A 482 -25.18 0.97 -15.90
C ASN A 482 -24.82 2.19 -16.73
N MET A 483 -24.10 1.97 -17.80
CA MET A 483 -23.74 3.03 -18.76
C MET A 483 -25.02 3.78 -19.22
N ALA A 484 -26.13 3.08 -19.35
CA ALA A 484 -27.40 3.66 -19.72
C ALA A 484 -27.90 4.67 -18.68
N ASP A 485 -27.88 4.32 -17.39
CA ASP A 485 -28.30 5.23 -16.32
C ASP A 485 -27.36 6.44 -16.17
N MET A 486 -26.07 6.24 -16.35
CA MET A 486 -25.10 7.34 -16.37
C MET A 486 -25.41 8.31 -17.49
N ILE A 487 -25.68 7.81 -18.70
CA ILE A 487 -26.05 8.61 -19.87
C ILE A 487 -27.38 9.31 -19.62
N ILE A 488 -28.41 8.59 -19.17
CA ILE A 488 -29.73 9.12 -18.88
C ILE A 488 -29.66 10.27 -17.87
N ASN A 489 -28.97 10.05 -16.76
CA ASN A 489 -28.86 11.04 -15.68
C ASN A 489 -28.02 12.26 -16.12
N SER A 490 -26.93 12.05 -16.88
CA SER A 490 -26.11 13.14 -17.42
C SER A 490 -26.94 14.01 -18.37
N ILE A 491 -27.56 13.40 -19.38
CA ILE A 491 -28.37 14.12 -20.35
C ILE A 491 -29.54 14.86 -19.68
N GLY A 492 -30.24 14.20 -18.75
CA GLY A 492 -31.36 14.82 -18.02
C GLY A 492 -30.91 16.02 -17.17
N ARG A 493 -29.76 15.96 -16.57
CA ARG A 493 -29.17 17.06 -15.80
C ARG A 493 -28.80 18.22 -16.70
N ASP A 494 -28.08 17.93 -17.81
CA ASP A 494 -27.59 18.94 -18.74
C ASP A 494 -28.74 19.71 -19.40
N ILE A 495 -29.82 19.03 -19.77
CA ILE A 495 -31.03 19.65 -20.29
C ILE A 495 -31.70 20.56 -19.27
N LYS A 496 -31.85 20.09 -18.03
CA LYS A 496 -32.45 20.89 -16.93
C LYS A 496 -31.65 22.16 -16.70
N LEU A 497 -30.33 22.04 -16.67
CA LEU A 497 -29.42 23.17 -16.43
C LEU A 497 -29.50 24.17 -17.59
N LEU A 498 -29.41 23.72 -18.85
CA LEU A 498 -29.55 24.60 -20.02
C LEU A 498 -30.87 25.36 -19.99
N CYS A 499 -31.97 24.68 -19.68
CA CYS A 499 -33.29 25.33 -19.57
C CYS A 499 -33.37 26.36 -18.45
N SER A 500 -32.68 26.14 -17.35
CA SER A 500 -32.55 27.09 -16.25
C SER A 500 -31.75 28.31 -16.64
N LEU A 501 -30.54 28.07 -17.21
CA LEU A 501 -29.63 29.14 -17.63
C LEU A 501 -30.23 30.01 -18.75
N GLN A 502 -31.08 29.42 -19.61
CA GLN A 502 -31.86 30.18 -20.59
C GLN A 502 -32.88 31.13 -19.91
N LYS A 503 -33.58 30.65 -18.87
CA LYS A 503 -34.51 31.50 -18.11
C LYS A 503 -33.79 32.66 -17.44
N ASP A 504 -32.58 32.42 -17.00
CA ASP A 504 -31.72 33.41 -16.32
C ASP A 504 -30.99 34.33 -17.31
N GLY A 505 -31.22 34.16 -18.63
CA GLY A 505 -30.59 34.98 -19.68
C GLY A 505 -29.07 34.71 -19.86
N LYS A 506 -28.54 33.63 -19.28
CA LYS A 506 -27.10 33.28 -19.36
C LYS A 506 -26.74 32.46 -20.59
N VAL A 507 -27.70 31.81 -21.22
CA VAL A 507 -27.58 31.05 -22.46
C VAL A 507 -28.68 31.50 -23.43
N ASN A 508 -28.35 31.60 -24.73
CA ASN A 508 -29.33 31.93 -25.76
C ASN A 508 -29.53 30.71 -26.67
N LEU A 509 -30.51 29.88 -26.37
CA LEU A 509 -30.90 28.74 -27.18
C LEU A 509 -31.85 29.15 -28.28
N SER A 510 -31.59 28.75 -29.51
CA SER A 510 -32.50 28.94 -30.65
C SER A 510 -33.81 28.12 -30.48
N ASP A 511 -34.81 28.41 -31.30
CA ASP A 511 -36.04 27.62 -31.30
C ASP A 511 -35.75 26.17 -31.73
N SER A 512 -34.84 25.96 -32.67
CA SER A 512 -34.39 24.62 -33.08
C SER A 512 -33.69 23.85 -31.95
N ASP A 513 -32.84 24.51 -31.15
CA ASP A 513 -32.16 23.86 -30.04
C ASP A 513 -33.17 23.43 -28.97
N ARG A 514 -34.13 24.28 -28.65
CA ARG A 514 -35.21 23.93 -27.70
C ARG A 514 -36.02 22.73 -28.14
N VAL A 515 -36.28 22.60 -29.45
CA VAL A 515 -36.96 21.42 -30.00
C VAL A 515 -36.13 20.18 -29.83
N VAL A 516 -34.81 20.22 -30.13
CA VAL A 516 -33.89 19.09 -29.97
C VAL A 516 -33.78 18.67 -28.49
N LEU A 517 -33.62 19.63 -27.56
CA LEU A 517 -33.55 19.36 -26.13
C LEU A 517 -34.85 18.73 -25.60
N LYS A 518 -36.01 19.20 -26.03
CA LYS A 518 -37.33 18.64 -25.67
C LYS A 518 -37.51 17.23 -26.22
N GLU A 519 -37.07 16.99 -27.44
CA GLU A 519 -37.14 15.67 -28.08
C GLU A 519 -36.18 14.72 -27.38
N MET A 520 -34.95 15.17 -27.02
CA MET A 520 -33.98 14.38 -26.24
C MET A 520 -34.55 13.99 -24.87
N ALA A 521 -35.16 14.93 -24.14
CA ALA A 521 -35.78 14.65 -22.86
C ALA A 521 -36.90 13.59 -22.95
N ALA A 522 -37.71 13.66 -24.00
CA ALA A 522 -38.79 12.67 -24.25
C ALA A 522 -38.21 11.29 -24.61
N LYS A 523 -37.19 11.23 -25.47
CA LYS A 523 -36.56 9.98 -25.88
C LYS A 523 -35.82 9.32 -24.69
N ILE A 524 -35.12 10.09 -23.85
CA ILE A 524 -34.47 9.61 -22.63
C ILE A 524 -35.48 9.01 -21.64
N ALA A 525 -36.65 9.63 -21.49
CA ALA A 525 -37.69 9.09 -20.62
C ALA A 525 -38.18 7.71 -21.13
N VAL A 526 -38.43 7.58 -22.45
CA VAL A 526 -38.85 6.30 -23.04
C VAL A 526 -37.72 5.25 -22.92
N TYR A 527 -36.48 5.64 -23.15
CA TYR A 527 -35.33 4.74 -22.98
C TYR A 527 -35.22 4.25 -21.55
N LYS A 528 -35.36 5.15 -20.57
CA LYS A 528 -35.38 4.82 -19.15
C LYS A 528 -36.47 3.80 -18.82
N ASP A 529 -37.71 4.07 -19.23
CA ASP A 529 -38.84 3.16 -19.00
C ASP A 529 -38.58 1.77 -19.60
N SER A 530 -37.93 1.72 -20.77
CA SER A 530 -37.56 0.46 -21.44
C SER A 530 -36.46 -0.30 -20.67
N VAL A 531 -35.45 0.40 -20.16
CA VAL A 531 -34.39 -0.18 -19.34
C VAL A 531 -34.95 -0.71 -18.02
N ASP A 532 -35.78 0.09 -17.34
CA ASP A 532 -36.37 -0.27 -16.05
C ASP A 532 -37.31 -1.49 -16.15
N ALA A 533 -37.97 -1.67 -17.31
CA ALA A 533 -38.88 -2.80 -17.58
C ALA A 533 -38.15 -4.11 -17.91
N HIS A 534 -36.82 -4.08 -18.14
CA HIS A 534 -36.08 -5.27 -18.56
C HIS A 534 -35.61 -6.10 -17.36
N PRO A 535 -35.87 -7.43 -17.33
CA PRO A 535 -35.57 -8.28 -16.17
C PRO A 535 -34.09 -8.61 -16.00
N THR A 536 -33.29 -8.47 -17.05
CA THR A 536 -31.85 -8.77 -17.05
C THR A 536 -31.04 -7.60 -17.57
N PHE A 537 -29.86 -7.41 -16.98
CA PHE A 537 -28.91 -6.39 -17.38
C PHE A 537 -27.92 -6.97 -18.39
N ASP A 538 -27.99 -6.52 -19.65
CA ASP A 538 -27.07 -6.92 -20.73
C ASP A 538 -26.63 -5.64 -21.47
N ASP A 539 -25.32 -5.33 -21.43
CA ASP A 539 -24.76 -4.13 -22.05
C ASP A 539 -25.02 -4.08 -23.56
N ASN A 540 -25.03 -5.23 -24.26
CA ASN A 540 -25.30 -5.28 -25.69
C ASN A 540 -26.77 -4.93 -25.99
N LEU A 541 -27.68 -5.49 -25.16
CA LEU A 541 -29.13 -5.19 -25.31
C LEU A 541 -29.40 -3.72 -25.00
N MET A 542 -28.76 -3.16 -23.93
CA MET A 542 -28.91 -1.73 -23.60
C MET A 542 -28.40 -0.84 -24.72
N LYS A 543 -27.29 -1.24 -25.37
CA LYS A 543 -26.76 -0.54 -26.52
C LYS A 543 -27.72 -0.64 -27.73
N GLU A 544 -28.28 -1.80 -28.03
CA GLU A 544 -29.28 -1.99 -29.10
C GLU A 544 -30.52 -1.13 -28.86
N MET A 545 -31.01 -1.08 -27.62
CA MET A 545 -32.14 -0.25 -27.22
C MET A 545 -31.83 1.25 -27.36
N PHE A 546 -30.62 1.66 -27.00
CA PHE A 546 -30.15 3.02 -27.18
C PHE A 546 -30.06 3.38 -28.65
N ASP A 547 -29.40 2.56 -29.47
CA ASP A 547 -29.22 2.78 -30.89
C ASP A 547 -30.58 2.79 -31.66
N ALA A 548 -31.56 2.01 -31.19
CA ALA A 548 -32.91 2.02 -31.72
C ALA A 548 -33.67 3.33 -31.42
N GLN A 549 -33.42 3.93 -30.26
CA GLN A 549 -34.07 5.15 -29.80
C GLN A 549 -33.40 6.44 -30.34
N PHE A 550 -32.08 6.39 -30.55
CA PHE A 550 -31.26 7.55 -30.88
C PHE A 550 -30.51 7.35 -32.22
N SER A 551 -30.86 8.08 -33.28
CA SER A 551 -30.05 8.10 -34.48
C SER A 551 -28.76 8.91 -34.24
N GLN A 552 -27.69 8.52 -34.93
CA GLN A 552 -26.39 9.21 -34.84
C GLN A 552 -26.50 10.71 -35.17
N SER A 553 -27.30 11.06 -36.18
CA SER A 553 -27.52 12.45 -36.57
C SER A 553 -28.26 13.26 -35.52
N PHE A 554 -29.13 12.61 -34.75
CA PHE A 554 -29.83 13.26 -33.62
C PHE A 554 -28.90 13.50 -32.44
N ILE A 555 -28.10 12.49 -32.10
CA ILE A 555 -27.06 12.61 -31.07
C ILE A 555 -26.06 13.73 -31.43
N SER A 556 -25.58 13.78 -32.67
CA SER A 556 -24.66 14.82 -33.12
C SER A 556 -25.25 16.23 -32.99
N ARG A 557 -26.53 16.42 -33.27
CA ARG A 557 -27.21 17.72 -33.04
C ARG A 557 -27.30 18.07 -31.57
N TYR A 558 -27.65 17.11 -30.70
CA TYR A 558 -27.68 17.33 -29.27
C TYR A 558 -26.28 17.69 -28.71
N ASN A 559 -25.25 16.91 -29.07
CA ASN A 559 -23.88 17.19 -28.67
C ASN A 559 -23.42 18.57 -29.15
N GLY A 560 -23.74 18.98 -30.37
CA GLY A 560 -23.43 20.31 -30.87
C GLY A 560 -24.05 21.46 -30.06
N ILE A 561 -25.24 21.25 -29.47
CA ILE A 561 -25.85 22.22 -28.54
C ILE A 561 -25.06 22.24 -27.21
N ILE A 562 -24.72 21.06 -26.67
CA ILE A 562 -23.94 20.98 -25.44
C ILE A 562 -22.57 21.60 -25.63
N ASP A 563 -21.83 21.22 -26.67
CA ASP A 563 -20.48 21.71 -26.98
C ASP A 563 -20.44 23.24 -27.15
N SER A 564 -21.44 23.79 -27.82
CA SER A 564 -21.56 25.24 -28.00
C SER A 564 -21.80 26.02 -26.71
N ASN A 565 -22.24 25.35 -25.66
CA ASN A 565 -22.56 25.95 -24.36
C ASN A 565 -21.67 25.43 -23.21
N LEU A 566 -20.70 24.57 -23.48
CA LEU A 566 -19.84 23.95 -22.44
C LEU A 566 -19.15 24.96 -21.53
N SER A 567 -18.68 26.07 -22.08
CA SER A 567 -18.00 27.12 -21.30
C SER A 567 -18.91 27.75 -20.22
N VAL A 568 -20.22 27.75 -20.49
CA VAL A 568 -21.21 28.26 -19.54
C VAL A 568 -21.74 27.15 -18.63
N LEU A 569 -21.88 25.92 -19.16
CA LEU A 569 -22.42 24.77 -18.42
C LEU A 569 -21.44 24.25 -17.33
N ASN A 570 -20.16 24.06 -17.69
CA ASN A 570 -19.19 23.40 -16.84
C ASN A 570 -19.05 24.02 -15.44
N PRO A 571 -18.93 25.34 -15.29
CA PRO A 571 -18.85 25.93 -13.95
C PRO A 571 -20.07 25.66 -13.08
N PHE A 572 -21.28 25.66 -13.68
CA PHE A 572 -22.52 25.39 -12.95
C PHE A 572 -22.69 23.92 -12.61
N LEU A 573 -22.29 23.02 -13.50
CA LEU A 573 -22.32 21.57 -13.25
C LEU A 573 -21.36 21.20 -12.14
N SER A 574 -20.13 21.68 -12.18
CA SER A 574 -19.11 21.43 -11.19
C SER A 574 -19.52 21.96 -9.82
N LEU A 575 -19.93 23.23 -9.73
CA LEU A 575 -20.41 23.83 -8.48
C LEU A 575 -21.64 23.13 -7.92
N SER A 576 -22.57 22.68 -8.77
CA SER A 576 -23.73 21.87 -8.35
C SER A 576 -23.29 20.53 -7.78
N GLY A 577 -22.30 19.88 -8.39
CA GLY A 577 -21.71 18.63 -7.89
C GLY A 577 -21.07 18.81 -6.51
N PHE A 578 -20.31 19.89 -6.31
CA PHE A 578 -19.72 20.19 -5.00
C PHE A 578 -20.79 20.44 -3.92
N ARG A 579 -21.87 21.13 -4.24
CA ARG A 579 -23.00 21.34 -3.31
C ARG A 579 -23.69 20.03 -2.93
N GLU A 580 -23.87 19.12 -3.87
CA GLU A 580 -24.41 17.79 -3.63
C GLU A 580 -23.51 16.97 -2.70
N VAL A 581 -22.19 16.92 -2.99
CA VAL A 581 -21.22 16.26 -2.14
C VAL A 581 -21.20 16.87 -0.73
N THR A 582 -21.27 18.19 -0.62
CA THR A 582 -21.36 18.88 0.67
C THR A 582 -22.61 18.48 1.45
N ALA A 583 -23.78 18.43 0.81
CA ALA A 583 -25.03 18.01 1.46
C ALA A 583 -24.99 16.55 1.92
N ILE A 584 -24.36 15.65 1.13
CA ILE A 584 -24.16 14.26 1.52
C ILE A 584 -23.22 14.19 2.74
N ALA A 585 -22.09 14.89 2.69
CA ALA A 585 -21.14 14.93 3.80
C ALA A 585 -21.79 15.46 5.07
N ASP A 586 -22.60 16.53 5.00
CA ASP A 586 -23.35 17.10 6.12
C ASP A 586 -24.36 16.12 6.71
N SER A 587 -24.93 15.24 5.90
CA SER A 587 -25.90 14.23 6.36
C SER A 587 -25.26 13.01 7.03
N LEU A 588 -24.04 12.63 6.66
CA LEU A 588 -23.39 11.39 7.08
C LEU A 588 -22.18 11.59 8.01
N ILE A 589 -21.59 12.77 8.04
CA ILE A 589 -20.40 13.08 8.84
C ILE A 589 -20.75 14.13 9.89
N SER A 590 -20.75 13.73 11.16
CA SER A 590 -21.00 14.65 12.27
C SER A 590 -19.76 15.45 12.70
N ASP A 591 -18.54 14.92 12.45
CA ASP A 591 -17.30 15.58 12.83
C ASP A 591 -16.82 16.56 11.76
N ARG A 592 -16.68 17.83 12.15
CA ARG A 592 -16.28 18.92 11.23
C ARG A 592 -14.94 18.68 10.55
N THR A 593 -13.95 18.14 11.26
CA THR A 593 -12.63 17.89 10.70
C THR A 593 -12.68 16.81 9.62
N LEU A 594 -13.42 15.72 9.86
CA LEU A 594 -13.58 14.65 8.89
C LEU A 594 -14.37 15.12 7.66
N ARG A 595 -15.39 15.97 7.87
CA ARG A 595 -16.12 16.62 6.79
C ARG A 595 -15.21 17.50 5.91
N ASP A 596 -14.41 18.34 6.56
CA ASP A 596 -13.48 19.23 5.85
C ASP A 596 -12.42 18.43 5.06
N ILE A 597 -11.95 17.31 5.61
CA ILE A 597 -11.06 16.36 4.90
C ILE A 597 -11.76 15.81 3.65
N GLN A 598 -13.01 15.37 3.77
CA GLN A 598 -13.75 14.85 2.62
C GLN A 598 -13.95 15.90 1.53
N LEU A 599 -14.34 17.11 1.89
CA LEU A 599 -14.50 18.18 0.91
C LEU A 599 -13.16 18.51 0.22
N ALA A 600 -12.08 18.60 0.98
CA ALA A 600 -10.74 18.82 0.39
C ALA A 600 -10.39 17.73 -0.64
N ARG A 601 -10.68 16.47 -0.35
CA ARG A 601 -10.45 15.35 -1.29
C ARG A 601 -11.20 15.52 -2.60
N GLU A 602 -12.47 15.91 -2.53
CA GLU A 602 -13.30 16.11 -3.73
C GLU A 602 -12.78 17.24 -4.60
N PHE A 603 -12.46 18.39 -3.99
CA PHE A 603 -11.89 19.53 -4.72
C PHE A 603 -10.49 19.21 -5.27
N TYR A 604 -9.64 18.54 -4.51
CA TYR A 604 -8.33 18.07 -4.95
C TYR A 604 -8.45 17.11 -6.15
N SER A 605 -9.34 16.12 -6.04
CA SER A 605 -9.60 15.15 -7.10
C SER A 605 -10.14 15.81 -8.37
N CYS A 606 -11.05 16.79 -8.23
CA CYS A 606 -11.56 17.56 -9.36
C CYS A 606 -10.42 18.23 -10.14
N MET A 607 -9.57 19.00 -9.47
CA MET A 607 -8.42 19.65 -10.09
C MET A 607 -7.42 18.65 -10.69
N LYS A 608 -7.16 17.56 -9.98
CA LYS A 608 -6.24 16.51 -10.45
C LYS A 608 -6.75 15.82 -11.72
N ASN A 609 -8.06 15.57 -11.81
CA ASN A 609 -8.66 14.89 -12.95
C ASN A 609 -8.83 15.81 -14.15
N SER A 610 -9.26 17.05 -13.92
CA SER A 610 -9.36 18.06 -14.98
C SER A 610 -8.03 18.62 -15.45
N ASN A 611 -6.97 18.53 -14.64
CA ASN A 611 -5.67 19.22 -14.81
C ASN A 611 -5.82 20.74 -14.97
N THR A 612 -6.78 21.34 -14.30
CA THR A 612 -7.07 22.78 -14.34
C THR A 612 -7.28 23.36 -12.95
N ALA A 613 -7.11 24.66 -12.82
CA ALA A 613 -7.51 25.38 -11.62
C ALA A 613 -9.03 25.35 -11.41
N LEU A 614 -9.48 25.53 -10.18
CA LEU A 614 -10.90 25.83 -9.89
C LEU A 614 -11.26 27.19 -10.48
N SER A 615 -12.52 27.40 -10.81
CA SER A 615 -13.07 28.74 -11.07
C SER A 615 -13.13 29.56 -9.79
N ASP A 616 -13.24 30.88 -9.92
CA ASP A 616 -13.37 31.79 -8.77
C ASP A 616 -14.59 31.43 -7.88
N ASP A 617 -15.70 31.03 -8.49
CA ASP A 617 -16.92 30.64 -7.78
C ASP A 617 -16.74 29.33 -7.02
N GLU A 618 -16.03 28.35 -7.58
CA GLU A 618 -15.72 27.07 -6.94
C GLU A 618 -14.76 27.26 -5.77
N LEU A 619 -13.71 28.07 -5.96
CA LEU A 619 -12.76 28.38 -4.90
C LEU A 619 -13.42 29.15 -3.76
N ALA A 620 -14.25 30.15 -4.06
CA ALA A 620 -15.02 30.89 -3.07
C ALA A 620 -16.01 30.00 -2.32
N TYR A 621 -16.64 29.05 -3.01
CA TYR A 621 -17.51 28.06 -2.37
C TYR A 621 -16.71 27.15 -1.42
N PHE A 622 -15.57 26.62 -1.88
CA PHE A 622 -14.68 25.83 -1.04
C PHE A 622 -14.28 26.60 0.23
N ASP A 623 -13.88 27.85 0.10
CA ASP A 623 -13.48 28.72 1.20
C ASP A 623 -14.62 29.02 2.21
N SER A 624 -15.87 29.02 1.74
CA SER A 624 -17.04 29.18 2.60
C SER A 624 -17.35 27.92 3.41
N GLU A 625 -17.04 26.74 2.86
CA GLU A 625 -17.41 25.45 3.42
C GLU A 625 -16.33 24.82 4.32
N VAL A 626 -15.05 25.02 4.00
CA VAL A 626 -13.91 24.34 4.64
C VAL A 626 -13.17 25.28 5.57
N ALA A 627 -13.05 24.89 6.85
CA ALA A 627 -12.35 25.66 7.86
C ALA A 627 -10.95 25.12 8.19
N LEU A 628 -10.68 23.83 7.90
CA LEU A 628 -9.40 23.17 8.22
C LEU A 628 -8.23 23.84 7.48
N PRO A 629 -7.26 24.44 8.18
CA PRO A 629 -6.18 25.20 7.51
C PRO A 629 -5.36 24.36 6.52
N ALA A 630 -4.97 23.13 6.89
CA ALA A 630 -4.21 22.27 5.98
C ALA A 630 -4.97 21.91 4.71
N ALA A 631 -6.29 21.72 4.79
CA ALA A 631 -7.14 21.50 3.62
C ALA A 631 -7.17 22.75 2.72
N ARG A 632 -7.30 23.94 3.31
CA ARG A 632 -7.27 25.20 2.56
C ARG A 632 -5.93 25.42 1.88
N ASN A 633 -4.83 25.26 2.61
CA ASN A 633 -3.48 25.41 2.04
C ASN A 633 -3.24 24.44 0.89
N LEU A 634 -3.67 23.18 1.04
CA LEU A 634 -3.55 22.18 -0.02
C LEU A 634 -4.29 22.59 -1.30
N ILE A 635 -5.55 23.02 -1.16
CA ILE A 635 -6.39 23.38 -2.30
C ILE A 635 -5.92 24.66 -2.95
N HIS A 636 -5.62 25.71 -2.17
CA HIS A 636 -5.04 26.96 -2.71
C HIS A 636 -3.71 26.72 -3.41
N GLY A 637 -2.78 25.97 -2.78
CA GLY A 637 -1.49 25.66 -3.40
C GLY A 637 -1.63 24.88 -4.72
N LYS A 638 -2.56 23.93 -4.80
CA LYS A 638 -2.86 23.19 -6.02
C LYS A 638 -3.49 24.07 -7.09
N HIS A 639 -4.45 24.92 -6.71
CA HIS A 639 -5.10 25.92 -7.57
C HIS A 639 -4.07 26.87 -8.16
N ASP A 640 -3.27 27.52 -7.32
CA ASP A 640 -2.24 28.47 -7.73
C ASP A 640 -1.21 27.83 -8.67
N GLY A 641 -0.86 26.56 -8.40
CA GLY A 641 0.00 25.77 -9.29
C GLY A 641 -0.59 25.64 -10.70
N TYR A 642 -1.88 25.34 -10.85
CA TYR A 642 -2.53 25.28 -12.14
C TYR A 642 -2.71 26.66 -12.79
N VAL A 643 -2.97 27.70 -12.01
CA VAL A 643 -2.99 29.11 -12.53
C VAL A 643 -1.62 29.49 -13.09
N ALA A 644 -0.54 29.14 -12.40
CA ALA A 644 0.83 29.36 -12.88
C ALA A 644 1.11 28.60 -14.18
N LEU A 645 0.70 27.33 -14.27
CA LEU A 645 0.82 26.53 -15.50
C LEU A 645 0.03 27.16 -16.66
N LYS A 646 -1.20 27.55 -16.42
CA LYS A 646 -2.04 28.21 -17.42
C LYS A 646 -1.36 29.46 -17.99
N ASN A 647 -0.76 30.27 -17.13
CA ASN A 647 -0.10 31.53 -17.50
C ASN A 647 1.29 31.32 -18.13
N ARG A 648 1.88 30.13 -18.08
CA ARG A 648 3.14 29.82 -18.78
C ARG A 648 2.85 29.68 -20.27
N ASP A 649 3.39 30.60 -21.07
CA ASP A 649 3.27 30.52 -22.53
C ASP A 649 4.27 29.50 -23.10
N ILE A 650 3.78 28.53 -23.82
CA ILE A 650 4.57 27.55 -24.58
C ILE A 650 4.25 27.58 -26.09
N SER A 651 3.51 28.57 -26.55
CA SER A 651 3.04 28.61 -27.94
C SER A 651 4.18 28.74 -28.97
N ALA A 652 5.33 29.25 -28.56
CA ALA A 652 6.53 29.38 -29.38
C ALA A 652 7.45 28.14 -29.33
N GLU A 653 7.15 27.18 -28.47
CA GLU A 653 7.97 25.98 -28.33
C GLU A 653 7.95 25.14 -29.60
N LYS A 654 9.12 24.64 -29.98
CA LYS A 654 9.30 23.84 -31.19
C LYS A 654 8.44 22.56 -31.19
N SER A 655 8.23 21.97 -30.03
CA SER A 655 7.39 20.79 -29.84
C SER A 655 5.93 20.99 -30.26
N LEU A 656 5.44 22.22 -30.26
CA LEU A 656 4.08 22.59 -30.70
C LEU A 656 4.08 23.20 -32.11
N THR A 657 5.09 24.01 -32.45
CA THR A 657 5.16 24.67 -33.73
C THR A 657 5.62 23.78 -34.88
N ALA A 658 6.27 22.65 -34.58
CA ALA A 658 6.70 21.66 -35.56
C ALA A 658 5.56 20.74 -36.02
N ALA A 659 4.42 20.78 -35.36
CA ALA A 659 3.26 20.00 -35.75
C ALA A 659 2.73 20.42 -37.13
N LYS A 660 2.60 19.47 -38.06
CA LYS A 660 2.09 19.70 -39.38
C LYS A 660 0.57 19.92 -39.35
N ASP A 661 0.07 20.84 -40.16
CA ASP A 661 -1.36 21.06 -40.34
C ASP A 661 -1.97 19.89 -41.12
N VAL A 662 -2.91 19.20 -40.52
CA VAL A 662 -3.66 18.06 -41.09
C VAL A 662 -5.18 18.30 -41.06
N SER A 663 -5.61 19.53 -40.80
CA SER A 663 -7.02 19.89 -40.57
C SER A 663 -7.98 19.56 -41.73
N GLU A 664 -7.48 19.49 -42.95
CA GLU A 664 -8.28 19.18 -44.14
C GLU A 664 -8.42 17.63 -44.40
N MET A 665 -7.85 16.79 -43.57
CA MET A 665 -7.78 15.36 -43.77
C MET A 665 -8.79 14.62 -42.89
N SER A 666 -9.30 13.47 -43.37
CA SER A 666 -10.24 12.62 -42.63
C SER A 666 -9.81 11.15 -42.54
N ASP A 667 -8.88 10.71 -43.40
CA ASP A 667 -8.37 9.34 -43.41
C ASP A 667 -7.19 9.17 -42.45
N GLY A 668 -7.28 8.23 -41.54
CA GLY A 668 -6.31 8.05 -40.43
C GLY A 668 -4.92 7.64 -40.92
N GLU A 669 -4.81 6.80 -41.95
CA GLU A 669 -3.52 6.44 -42.55
C GLU A 669 -2.87 7.65 -43.24
N GLN A 670 -3.66 8.42 -43.99
CA GLN A 670 -3.19 9.62 -44.65
C GLN A 670 -2.72 10.67 -43.62
N ILE A 671 -3.49 10.88 -42.53
CA ILE A 671 -3.11 11.78 -41.44
C ILE A 671 -1.77 11.36 -40.86
N MET A 672 -1.61 10.08 -40.51
CA MET A 672 -0.37 9.57 -39.95
C MET A 672 0.80 9.69 -40.90
N ARG A 673 0.63 9.41 -42.18
CA ARG A 673 1.67 9.60 -43.21
C ARG A 673 2.15 11.05 -43.28
N GLU A 674 1.24 12.00 -43.20
CA GLU A 674 1.59 13.42 -43.20
C GLU A 674 2.26 13.87 -41.90
N ILE A 675 1.82 13.36 -40.75
CA ILE A 675 2.44 13.61 -39.42
C ILE A 675 3.89 13.12 -39.39
N VAL A 676 4.19 11.95 -39.93
CA VAL A 676 5.51 11.33 -39.87
C VAL A 676 6.44 11.76 -41.01
N ALA A 677 5.91 12.28 -42.13
CA ALA A 677 6.70 12.65 -43.29
C ALA A 677 7.91 13.59 -43.01
N PRO A 678 7.83 14.58 -42.09
CA PRO A 678 8.96 15.47 -41.77
C PRO A 678 10.13 14.75 -41.10
N TYR A 679 9.89 13.57 -40.53
CA TYR A 679 10.85 12.80 -39.70
C TYR A 679 11.37 11.55 -40.41
N LYS A 680 11.19 11.43 -41.69
CA LYS A 680 11.72 10.33 -42.51
C LYS A 680 13.24 10.19 -42.34
N GLY A 681 13.71 8.98 -42.11
CA GLY A 681 15.09 8.68 -41.78
C GLY A 681 15.37 8.57 -40.26
N LYS A 682 14.38 8.84 -39.41
CA LYS A 682 14.45 8.65 -37.97
C LYS A 682 13.47 7.58 -37.51
N ILE A 683 13.75 6.99 -36.35
CA ILE A 683 12.79 6.13 -35.66
C ILE A 683 11.79 7.04 -34.94
N ILE A 684 10.49 6.72 -35.06
CA ILE A 684 9.44 7.51 -34.43
C ILE A 684 8.74 6.65 -33.39
N LEU A 685 8.65 7.15 -32.16
CA LEU A 685 7.83 6.59 -31.11
C LEU A 685 6.55 7.42 -30.99
N VAL A 686 5.42 6.78 -31.30
CA VAL A 686 4.09 7.38 -31.17
C VAL A 686 3.50 6.97 -29.83
N ASP A 687 3.06 7.93 -29.03
CA ASP A 687 2.32 7.74 -27.77
C ASP A 687 0.91 8.29 -27.93
N VAL A 688 -0.08 7.41 -27.85
CA VAL A 688 -1.50 7.77 -27.86
C VAL A 688 -2.00 7.80 -26.42
N TRP A 689 -2.36 8.99 -25.95
CA TRP A 689 -2.63 9.25 -24.55
C TRP A 689 -3.85 10.16 -24.36
N GLY A 690 -4.21 10.46 -23.12
CA GLY A 690 -5.23 11.44 -22.78
C GLY A 690 -4.92 12.17 -21.47
N SER A 691 -5.29 13.44 -21.36
CA SER A 691 -5.11 14.22 -20.13
C SER A 691 -5.87 13.62 -18.93
N TRP A 692 -6.94 12.90 -19.20
CA TRP A 692 -7.78 12.16 -18.26
C TRP A 692 -7.23 10.78 -17.87
N CYS A 693 -6.24 10.25 -18.62
CA CYS A 693 -5.70 8.90 -18.46
C CYS A 693 -4.63 8.85 -17.35
N GLY A 694 -4.96 8.28 -16.21
CA GLY A 694 -4.04 8.12 -15.07
C GLY A 694 -2.74 7.39 -15.41
N PRO A 695 -2.78 6.16 -15.97
CA PRO A 695 -1.59 5.41 -16.38
C PRO A 695 -0.74 6.13 -17.43
N CYS A 696 -1.35 6.94 -18.31
CA CYS A 696 -0.62 7.76 -19.27
C CYS A 696 0.19 8.84 -18.57
N ARG A 697 -0.44 9.59 -17.66
CA ARG A 697 0.23 10.66 -16.89
C ARG A 697 1.35 10.11 -16.01
N GLU A 698 1.19 8.92 -15.47
CA GLU A 698 2.27 8.22 -14.75
C GLU A 698 3.47 7.97 -15.66
N ALA A 699 3.25 7.38 -16.85
CA ALA A 699 4.33 7.17 -17.81
C ALA A 699 4.98 8.47 -18.28
N LEU A 700 4.18 9.53 -18.52
CA LEU A 700 4.66 10.84 -18.92
C LEU A 700 5.48 11.55 -17.83
N SER A 701 5.24 11.24 -16.55
CA SER A 701 6.04 11.80 -15.44
C SER A 701 7.51 11.37 -15.47
N HIS A 702 7.81 10.24 -16.14
CA HIS A 702 9.18 9.71 -16.36
C HIS A 702 9.79 10.12 -17.70
N PHE A 703 9.18 11.08 -18.41
CA PHE A 703 9.60 11.47 -19.77
C PHE A 703 11.10 11.82 -19.88
N GLU A 704 11.63 12.60 -18.97
CA GLU A 704 13.05 13.01 -19.01
C GLU A 704 14.00 11.80 -18.84
N GLU A 705 13.62 10.85 -18.00
CA GLU A 705 14.35 9.59 -17.81
C GLU A 705 14.29 8.75 -19.10
N HIS A 706 13.11 8.58 -19.68
CA HIS A 706 12.92 7.83 -20.93
C HIS A 706 13.69 8.48 -22.08
N LYS A 707 13.63 9.80 -22.18
CA LYS A 707 14.32 10.58 -23.21
C LYS A 707 15.84 10.44 -23.14
N GLU A 708 16.44 10.54 -21.94
CA GLU A 708 17.87 10.37 -21.76
C GLU A 708 18.31 8.94 -22.05
N HIS A 709 17.53 7.93 -21.60
CA HIS A 709 17.78 6.52 -21.84
C HIS A 709 17.74 6.16 -23.34
N LEU A 710 16.77 6.71 -24.06
CA LEU A 710 16.54 6.45 -25.49
C LEU A 710 17.35 7.36 -26.44
N LYS A 711 18.11 8.30 -25.92
CA LYS A 711 18.92 9.25 -26.69
C LYS A 711 19.88 8.62 -27.71
N PRO A 712 20.51 7.44 -27.46
CA PRO A 712 21.37 6.80 -28.45
C PRO A 712 20.68 6.41 -29.77
N TYR A 713 19.36 6.30 -29.78
CA TYR A 713 18.58 5.81 -30.92
C TYR A 713 18.02 6.93 -31.83
N ASP A 714 18.30 8.22 -31.54
CA ASP A 714 17.81 9.40 -32.31
C ASP A 714 16.30 9.34 -32.61
N ILE A 715 15.49 9.06 -31.56
CA ILE A 715 14.05 8.89 -31.66
C ILE A 715 13.35 10.24 -31.71
N VAL A 716 12.32 10.36 -32.55
CA VAL A 716 11.30 11.42 -32.52
C VAL A 716 10.09 10.92 -31.73
N PHE A 717 9.67 11.65 -30.71
CA PHE A 717 8.49 11.38 -29.92
C PHE A 717 7.28 12.13 -30.50
N ILE A 718 6.26 11.42 -30.90
CA ILE A 718 4.99 12.01 -31.38
C ILE A 718 3.88 11.67 -30.40
N TYR A 719 3.31 12.67 -29.77
CA TYR A 719 2.24 12.55 -28.80
C TYR A 719 0.89 12.89 -29.44
N LEU A 720 -0.04 11.95 -29.42
CA LEU A 720 -1.39 12.10 -29.93
C LEU A 720 -2.38 12.10 -28.78
N ALA A 721 -2.97 13.24 -28.48
CA ALA A 721 -3.88 13.38 -27.35
C ALA A 721 -5.33 13.07 -27.75
N ASN A 722 -5.95 12.13 -27.01
CA ASN A 722 -7.35 11.77 -27.18
C ASN A 722 -8.22 12.53 -26.16
N GLY A 723 -9.36 13.09 -26.62
CA GLY A 723 -10.40 13.66 -25.78
C GLY A 723 -9.87 14.62 -24.70
N SER A 724 -8.86 15.42 -25.04
CA SER A 724 -8.14 16.27 -24.11
C SER A 724 -8.49 17.73 -24.33
N PRO A 725 -9.22 18.39 -23.40
CA PRO A 725 -9.43 19.84 -23.48
C PRO A 725 -8.11 20.59 -23.58
N LYS A 726 -8.08 21.65 -24.40
CA LYS A 726 -6.83 22.38 -24.70
C LYS A 726 -6.04 22.79 -23.45
N GLU A 727 -6.68 23.37 -22.47
CA GLU A 727 -6.02 23.81 -21.23
C GLU A 727 -5.44 22.62 -20.44
N ALA A 728 -6.21 21.54 -20.30
CA ALA A 728 -5.73 20.33 -19.62
C ALA A 728 -4.56 19.67 -20.36
N TRP A 729 -4.62 19.59 -21.69
CA TRP A 729 -3.55 19.09 -22.55
C TRP A 729 -2.27 19.92 -22.39
N GLU A 730 -2.37 21.24 -22.49
CA GLU A 730 -1.22 22.14 -22.30
C GLU A 730 -0.65 22.04 -20.88
N ASN A 731 -1.49 21.96 -19.86
CA ASN A 731 -1.05 21.85 -18.47
C ASN A 731 -0.31 20.53 -18.21
N VAL A 732 -0.70 19.42 -18.83
CA VAL A 732 0.05 18.16 -18.75
C VAL A 732 1.43 18.30 -19.42
N ILE A 733 1.49 18.87 -20.62
CA ILE A 733 2.77 19.14 -21.31
C ILE A 733 3.69 20.00 -20.45
N LYS A 734 3.16 21.06 -19.84
CA LYS A 734 3.91 21.98 -18.97
C LYS A 734 4.36 21.30 -17.67
N SER A 735 3.49 20.49 -17.06
CA SER A 735 3.76 19.83 -15.77
C SER A 735 4.90 18.83 -15.85
N TYR A 736 4.94 18.04 -16.92
CA TYR A 736 5.95 17.01 -17.12
C TYR A 736 7.08 17.42 -18.05
N ASN A 737 7.12 18.71 -18.43
CA ASN A 737 8.11 19.28 -19.33
C ASN A 737 8.29 18.47 -20.63
N LEU A 738 7.18 18.03 -21.24
CA LEU A 738 7.17 17.22 -22.46
C LEU A 738 7.60 18.07 -23.68
N LEU A 739 8.79 18.64 -23.62
CA LEU A 739 9.31 19.59 -24.60
C LEU A 739 10.68 19.13 -25.12
N GLY A 740 11.02 19.60 -26.34
CA GLY A 740 12.31 19.32 -26.95
C GLY A 740 12.30 19.33 -28.46
N ASP A 741 13.49 19.37 -29.07
CA ASP A 741 13.66 19.44 -30.54
C ASP A 741 13.15 18.19 -31.29
N ASN A 742 13.07 17.06 -30.58
CA ASN A 742 12.63 15.78 -31.09
C ASN A 742 11.25 15.36 -30.53
N VAL A 743 10.46 16.30 -30.02
CA VAL A 743 9.13 16.09 -29.44
C VAL A 743 8.11 16.87 -30.25
N VAL A 744 6.98 16.22 -30.57
CA VAL A 744 5.89 16.85 -31.32
C VAL A 744 4.55 16.46 -30.72
N HIS A 745 3.65 17.41 -30.56
CA HIS A 745 2.33 17.22 -29.97
C HIS A 745 1.21 17.49 -30.95
N TYR A 746 0.21 16.63 -30.92
CA TYR A 746 -1.05 16.77 -31.61
C TYR A 746 -2.20 16.63 -30.63
N ASN A 747 -3.18 17.50 -30.73
CA ASN A 747 -4.50 17.41 -30.12
C ASN A 747 -5.51 17.55 -31.26
N LEU A 748 -5.76 16.43 -31.93
CA LEU A 748 -6.59 16.40 -33.13
C LEU A 748 -8.09 16.51 -32.78
N PRO A 749 -8.93 17.05 -33.69
CA PRO A 749 -10.38 16.93 -33.56
C PRO A 749 -10.81 15.46 -33.41
N ASP A 750 -11.87 15.22 -32.67
CA ASP A 750 -12.32 13.86 -32.30
C ASP A 750 -12.50 12.89 -33.48
N GLU A 751 -12.97 13.39 -34.63
CA GLU A 751 -13.14 12.55 -35.84
C GLU A 751 -11.80 12.11 -36.40
N GLN A 752 -10.84 13.03 -36.48
CA GLN A 752 -9.50 12.74 -36.97
C GLN A 752 -8.76 11.83 -35.98
N GLN A 753 -8.88 12.10 -34.68
CA GLN A 753 -8.26 11.30 -33.64
C GLN A 753 -8.77 9.84 -33.71
N ARG A 754 -10.09 9.65 -33.84
CA ARG A 754 -10.67 8.31 -34.00
C ARG A 754 -10.18 7.59 -35.25
N ALA A 755 -10.07 8.28 -36.39
CA ALA A 755 -9.56 7.71 -37.63
C ALA A 755 -8.08 7.26 -37.47
N VAL A 756 -7.26 8.08 -36.85
CA VAL A 756 -5.86 7.77 -36.53
C VAL A 756 -5.74 6.58 -35.55
N GLU A 757 -6.55 6.57 -34.51
CA GLU A 757 -6.56 5.46 -33.53
C GLU A 757 -7.00 4.13 -34.16
N GLN A 758 -7.96 4.17 -35.06
CA GLN A 758 -8.36 2.98 -35.83
C GLN A 758 -7.20 2.46 -36.69
N PHE A 759 -6.49 3.34 -37.39
CA PHE A 759 -5.30 2.98 -38.19
C PHE A 759 -4.20 2.40 -37.30
N LEU A 760 -3.92 3.01 -36.13
CA LEU A 760 -2.91 2.58 -35.16
C LEU A 760 -3.36 1.37 -34.32
N LYS A 761 -4.60 0.86 -34.50
CA LYS A 761 -5.20 -0.24 -33.73
C LYS A 761 -5.11 -0.01 -32.21
N VAL A 762 -5.55 1.16 -31.78
CA VAL A 762 -5.61 1.51 -30.35
C VAL A 762 -6.76 0.76 -29.71
N SER A 763 -6.48 0.02 -28.63
CA SER A 763 -7.46 -0.73 -27.83
C SER A 763 -7.57 -0.25 -26.39
N GLY A 764 -6.70 0.68 -25.98
CA GLY A 764 -6.65 1.26 -24.63
C GLY A 764 -5.55 2.29 -24.53
N TYR A 765 -5.42 2.92 -23.35
CA TYR A 765 -4.46 4.00 -23.13
C TYR A 765 -3.58 3.72 -21.91
N PRO A 766 -2.25 4.02 -21.97
CA PRO A 766 -1.51 4.49 -23.14
C PRO A 766 -1.33 3.41 -24.20
N THR A 767 -1.21 3.82 -25.47
CA THR A 767 -0.82 2.94 -26.56
C THR A 767 0.43 3.48 -27.24
N TYR A 768 1.46 2.64 -27.34
CA TYR A 768 2.74 2.98 -27.96
C TYR A 768 2.89 2.27 -29.30
N ARG A 769 3.45 2.97 -30.30
CA ARG A 769 3.75 2.40 -31.63
C ARG A 769 5.10 2.89 -32.10
N LEU A 770 5.85 2.03 -32.79
CA LEU A 770 7.08 2.39 -33.50
C LEU A 770 6.85 2.49 -35.00
N ILE A 771 7.48 3.51 -35.58
CA ILE A 771 7.54 3.70 -37.01
C ILE A 771 9.02 3.71 -37.38
N ASP A 772 9.39 2.94 -38.43
CA ASP A 772 10.77 2.81 -38.89
C ASP A 772 11.24 4.04 -39.65
N LYS A 773 12.53 4.03 -40.06
CA LYS A 773 13.18 5.11 -40.81
C LYS A 773 12.57 5.35 -42.19
N GLU A 774 11.90 4.35 -42.74
CA GLU A 774 11.19 4.38 -44.00
C GLU A 774 9.76 4.95 -43.87
N GLY A 775 9.23 5.05 -42.64
CA GLY A 775 7.88 5.56 -42.32
C GLY A 775 6.84 4.43 -42.22
N ASN A 776 7.25 3.19 -42.05
CA ASN A 776 6.34 2.06 -41.90
C ASN A 776 6.00 1.81 -40.43
N LEU A 777 4.72 1.57 -40.15
CA LEU A 777 4.26 1.16 -38.83
C LEU A 777 4.73 -0.26 -38.52
N LEU A 778 5.41 -0.46 -37.39
CA LEU A 778 5.92 -1.75 -36.96
C LEU A 778 4.94 -2.46 -36.03
N ASP A 779 4.80 -3.76 -36.19
CA ASP A 779 4.01 -4.63 -35.29
C ASP A 779 4.91 -5.22 -34.20
N VAL A 780 5.33 -4.35 -33.28
CA VAL A 780 6.25 -4.68 -32.17
C VAL A 780 5.77 -4.07 -30.85
N ASN A 781 6.25 -4.59 -29.75
CA ASN A 781 6.01 -3.99 -28.43
C ASN A 781 6.89 -2.74 -28.26
N ALA A 782 6.26 -1.58 -28.17
CA ALA A 782 6.90 -0.27 -28.06
C ALA A 782 6.67 0.40 -26.69
N ASP A 783 6.23 -0.35 -25.67
CA ASP A 783 5.88 0.19 -24.36
C ASP A 783 7.10 0.77 -23.63
N VAL A 784 7.13 2.10 -23.47
CA VAL A 784 8.22 2.83 -22.79
C VAL A 784 8.33 2.49 -21.29
N ARG A 785 7.30 1.92 -20.69
CA ARG A 785 7.32 1.47 -19.30
C ARG A 785 8.19 0.23 -19.09
N ASN A 786 8.57 -0.44 -20.20
CA ASN A 786 9.54 -1.53 -20.23
C ASN A 786 10.69 -1.21 -21.17
N LEU A 787 11.59 -0.35 -20.70
CA LEU A 787 12.72 0.16 -21.50
C LEU A 787 13.63 -0.96 -22.02
N GLU A 788 13.86 -2.03 -21.25
CA GLU A 788 14.70 -3.15 -21.69
C GLU A 788 14.09 -3.87 -22.92
N ALA A 789 12.80 -4.15 -22.89
CA ALA A 789 12.10 -4.75 -24.02
C ALA A 789 12.12 -3.83 -25.24
N LEU A 790 11.88 -2.52 -25.06
CA LEU A 790 11.91 -1.52 -26.11
C LEU A 790 13.33 -1.41 -26.73
N GLU A 791 14.37 -1.34 -25.92
CA GLU A 791 15.76 -1.32 -26.43
C GLU A 791 16.11 -2.54 -27.26
N ASN A 792 15.66 -3.73 -26.86
CA ASN A 792 15.90 -4.95 -27.64
C ASN A 792 15.28 -4.89 -29.04
N VAL A 793 14.15 -4.18 -29.19
CA VAL A 793 13.55 -3.89 -30.50
C VAL A 793 14.38 -2.84 -31.24
N LEU A 794 14.74 -1.72 -30.59
CA LEU A 794 15.48 -0.63 -31.20
C LEU A 794 16.87 -1.03 -31.71
N LYS A 795 17.54 -1.99 -31.05
CA LYS A 795 18.82 -2.54 -31.49
C LYS A 795 18.76 -3.31 -32.83
N GLN A 796 17.55 -3.64 -33.28
CA GLN A 796 17.32 -4.35 -34.54
C GLN A 796 16.94 -3.42 -35.71
N LEU A 797 16.63 -2.13 -35.42
CA LEU A 797 16.27 -1.09 -36.37
C LEU A 797 17.47 -0.17 -36.68
#